data_e93a48f1350442d3de237b87eda4be85
#
_entry.id   e93a48f1350442d3de237b87eda4be85
#
_cell.length_a   1.000
_cell.length_b   1.000
_cell.length_c   1.000
_cell.angle_alpha   90.00
_cell.angle_beta   90.00
_cell.angle_gamma   90.00
#
_symmetry.space_group_name_H-M   'P 1'
#
loop_
_entity.id
_entity.type
_entity.pdbx_description
1 polymer ?
#
loop_
_entity_poly.entity_id
_entity_poly.type
_entity_poly.pdbx_seq_one_letter_code
_entity_poly.pdbx_strand_id
1 'polypeptide(L)'
;MTVAAKKKTNSYDESEIKVLEGLEAVRKRPGMYIGTTSASGLHHLVWEIVDNSVDEAMAGYCTKIKVTVHPDNSITVEDNGRGIPVGLHPQKKISTLEVVLTILHAGGKFDNQAYKVSGGLHGVGVSVVNALSRKLIVQVKRDGTIYEMQFARGKVAEKMKEVGTTKTTGTTITFWPDELIFETTTYNYDTLHDRLQETAFLNRNLKITLTDERELTPRTDEFCYSGGIVDFVKYLNDEKEVLPGLAKPIYIEGKSDPDAPATQMGEVEVSMQWNTGYSERTLSFANDIYTEEGGMHLEGFRTALTKAINDYARKQGVLKEKDTNLTGDDIREGLTAVISVKLPDPQFEGQTKAKLGSSYMRTLTNRIVSNGLTDYLEEHPNQAKEIVKKASQAAKGRLAAQKARQATRRKGLLESAALPGKLADCSVRDAEMTELFIVEGDSAGGSAKMARDRSIQAVLPLRGKILNVERVQEHRALSSDTITSLITAIGTGVGVEFNLDKARYHKIVIMTDADVDGAHIRILLLTFFYRFMRPMIDAGYIYVAQPPLYQIKPKGRKNGKYIYTDEELAIEAGRFEDSSKYTVQRYKGLGEMDPEQLWSTTMEPKNRILLKVTMEDALAAERAVADLMGTQVEKRKDFIQTHAKDVRFLDI
;
A
#
# COMPACT_ATOMS: atom_id res chain seq x y z
N MET A 1 -6.33 -53.38 38.61
CA MET A 1 -7.37 -52.34 38.40
C MET A 1 -6.86 -51.37 37.33
N THR A 2 -7.34 -51.54 36.12
CA THR A 2 -6.91 -50.79 34.92
C THR A 2 -7.81 -49.57 34.79
N VAL A 3 -7.24 -48.38 34.95
CA VAL A 3 -7.96 -47.13 34.76
C VAL A 3 -8.06 -46.86 33.26
N ALA A 4 -9.27 -47.02 32.73
CA ALA A 4 -9.58 -46.71 31.34
C ALA A 4 -9.53 -45.19 31.12
N ALA A 5 -8.60 -44.71 30.28
CA ALA A 5 -8.56 -43.33 29.80
C ALA A 5 -9.82 -43.07 28.95
N LYS A 6 -10.67 -42.14 29.40
CA LYS A 6 -11.78 -41.61 28.61
C LYS A 6 -11.20 -40.84 27.42
N LYS A 7 -11.33 -41.41 26.21
CA LYS A 7 -11.19 -40.67 24.96
C LYS A 7 -12.23 -39.51 24.96
N LYS A 8 -11.77 -38.27 24.99
CA LYS A 8 -12.58 -37.11 24.60
C LYS A 8 -12.90 -37.26 23.12
N THR A 9 -14.11 -37.67 22.81
CA THR A 9 -14.68 -37.55 21.47
C THR A 9 -14.92 -36.07 21.25
N ASN A 10 -14.15 -35.43 20.35
CA ASN A 10 -14.51 -34.13 19.78
C ASN A 10 -15.79 -34.37 18.95
N SER A 11 -16.94 -34.27 19.56
CA SER A 11 -18.20 -34.19 18.84
C SER A 11 -18.45 -32.73 18.51
N TYR A 12 -18.30 -32.36 17.22
CA TYR A 12 -18.80 -31.11 16.70
C TYR A 12 -20.32 -31.24 16.64
N ASP A 13 -21.01 -30.56 17.55
CA ASP A 13 -22.46 -30.61 17.67
C ASP A 13 -23.05 -29.17 17.67
N GLU A 14 -24.37 -29.08 17.70
CA GLU A 14 -25.12 -27.84 17.62
C GLU A 14 -24.76 -26.85 18.76
N SER A 15 -24.29 -27.35 19.89
CA SER A 15 -23.91 -26.53 21.05
C SER A 15 -22.59 -25.75 20.81
N GLU A 16 -21.78 -26.17 19.84
CA GLU A 16 -20.54 -25.50 19.46
C GLU A 16 -20.77 -24.35 18.47
N ILE A 17 -21.96 -24.29 17.85
CA ILE A 17 -22.34 -23.19 16.96
C ILE A 17 -22.79 -22.00 17.80
N LYS A 18 -21.89 -20.99 17.93
CA LYS A 18 -22.18 -19.75 18.64
C LYS A 18 -22.66 -18.69 17.69
N VAL A 19 -23.85 -18.17 17.91
CA VAL A 19 -24.34 -16.96 17.24
C VAL A 19 -23.80 -15.74 18.01
N LEU A 20 -23.11 -14.87 17.31
CA LEU A 20 -22.64 -13.58 17.86
C LEU A 20 -23.59 -12.51 17.38
N GLU A 21 -24.15 -11.74 18.30
CA GLU A 21 -25.08 -10.67 17.99
C GLU A 21 -24.39 -9.29 18.10
N GLY A 22 -24.77 -8.38 17.19
CA GLY A 22 -24.37 -6.97 17.24
C GLY A 22 -22.85 -6.76 17.21
N LEU A 23 -22.38 -5.80 18.03
CA LEU A 23 -20.99 -5.37 18.05
C LEU A 23 -20.02 -6.36 18.75
N GLU A 24 -20.53 -7.42 19.39
CA GLU A 24 -19.67 -8.47 19.94
C GLU A 24 -18.96 -9.26 18.82
N ALA A 25 -19.60 -9.44 17.67
CA ALA A 25 -18.99 -10.06 16.50
C ALA A 25 -17.75 -9.27 16.02
N VAL A 26 -17.85 -7.94 15.99
CA VAL A 26 -16.76 -7.03 15.63
C VAL A 26 -15.56 -7.19 16.57
N ARG A 27 -15.82 -7.16 17.87
CA ARG A 27 -14.75 -7.31 18.88
C ARG A 27 -14.06 -8.67 18.84
N LYS A 28 -14.80 -9.72 18.50
CA LYS A 28 -14.27 -11.08 18.44
C LYS A 28 -13.49 -11.38 17.17
N ARG A 29 -13.82 -10.71 16.07
CA ARG A 29 -13.21 -10.88 14.74
C ARG A 29 -12.94 -9.51 14.09
N PRO A 30 -12.13 -8.63 14.72
CA PRO A 30 -11.89 -7.27 14.23
C PRO A 30 -11.30 -7.27 12.81
N GLY A 31 -10.43 -8.23 12.48
CA GLY A 31 -9.83 -8.35 11.15
C GLY A 31 -10.83 -8.47 10.00
N MET A 32 -12.07 -8.92 10.24
CA MET A 32 -13.12 -8.95 9.20
C MET A 32 -13.60 -7.55 8.81
N TYR A 33 -13.41 -6.54 9.67
CA TYR A 33 -13.94 -5.18 9.50
C TYR A 33 -12.83 -4.16 9.22
N ILE A 34 -11.65 -4.32 9.83
CA ILE A 34 -10.53 -3.39 9.73
C ILE A 34 -9.26 -4.03 9.14
N GLY A 35 -9.36 -5.27 8.61
CA GLY A 35 -8.28 -6.01 7.98
C GLY A 35 -7.28 -6.63 8.97
N THR A 36 -6.77 -5.88 9.93
CA THR A 36 -5.77 -6.32 10.90
C THR A 36 -5.92 -5.59 12.24
N THR A 37 -5.28 -6.08 13.30
CA THR A 37 -5.18 -5.42 14.60
C THR A 37 -3.83 -4.72 14.82
N SER A 38 -2.98 -4.70 13.81
CA SER A 38 -1.70 -3.97 13.81
C SER A 38 -1.90 -2.45 13.70
N ALA A 39 -0.81 -1.70 13.55
CA ALA A 39 -0.84 -0.26 13.33
C ALA A 39 -1.73 0.16 12.15
N SER A 40 -1.79 -0.64 11.06
CA SER A 40 -2.64 -0.36 9.91
C SER A 40 -4.13 -0.39 10.28
N GLY A 41 -4.59 -1.42 10.99
CA GLY A 41 -5.97 -1.50 11.47
C GLY A 41 -6.31 -0.41 12.49
N LEU A 42 -5.33 0.05 13.29
CA LEU A 42 -5.50 1.19 14.18
C LEU A 42 -5.81 2.48 13.40
N HIS A 43 -5.04 2.78 12.35
CA HIS A 43 -5.27 3.94 11.49
C HIS A 43 -6.60 3.83 10.74
N HIS A 44 -7.06 2.62 10.41
CA HIS A 44 -8.35 2.41 9.75
C HIS A 44 -9.54 2.98 10.56
N LEU A 45 -9.47 2.98 11.90
CA LEU A 45 -10.48 3.63 12.73
C LEU A 45 -10.63 5.12 12.43
N VAL A 46 -9.52 5.81 12.16
CA VAL A 46 -9.53 7.24 11.81
C VAL A 46 -10.19 7.42 10.44
N TRP A 47 -9.83 6.56 9.47
CA TRP A 47 -10.40 6.62 8.12
C TRP A 47 -11.91 6.48 8.12
N GLU A 48 -12.47 5.54 8.89
CA GLU A 48 -13.92 5.34 8.98
C GLU A 48 -14.68 6.58 9.51
N ILE A 49 -14.07 7.35 10.41
CA ILE A 49 -14.68 8.59 10.89
C ILE A 49 -14.49 9.75 9.91
N VAL A 50 -13.27 9.89 9.34
CA VAL A 50 -12.97 10.93 8.35
C VAL A 50 -13.83 10.75 7.09
N ASP A 51 -13.97 9.53 6.60
CA ASP A 51 -14.77 9.21 5.40
C ASP A 51 -16.24 9.61 5.58
N ASN A 52 -16.80 9.54 6.80
CA ASN A 52 -18.13 10.05 7.07
C ASN A 52 -18.23 11.57 6.92
N SER A 53 -17.19 12.30 7.33
CA SER A 53 -17.12 13.77 7.16
C SER A 53 -16.87 14.13 5.68
N VAL A 54 -16.12 13.32 4.94
CA VAL A 54 -15.90 13.45 3.50
C VAL A 54 -17.20 13.20 2.73
N ASP A 55 -18.02 12.22 3.13
CA ASP A 55 -19.35 11.99 2.55
C ASP A 55 -20.26 13.22 2.72
N GLU A 56 -20.21 13.93 3.84
CA GLU A 56 -20.86 15.22 4.02
C GLU A 56 -20.31 16.30 3.07
N ALA A 57 -18.99 16.28 2.80
CA ALA A 57 -18.36 17.20 1.87
C ALA A 57 -18.77 16.89 0.41
N MET A 58 -18.78 15.63 0.01
CA MET A 58 -19.26 15.20 -1.31
C MET A 58 -20.75 15.55 -1.52
N ALA A 59 -21.54 15.52 -0.44
CA ALA A 59 -22.94 15.96 -0.46
C ALA A 59 -23.09 17.50 -0.45
N GLY A 60 -22.00 18.26 -0.35
CA GLY A 60 -21.98 19.72 -0.39
C GLY A 60 -22.27 20.42 0.95
N TYR A 61 -22.28 19.70 2.07
CA TYR A 61 -22.63 20.25 3.37
C TYR A 61 -21.43 20.47 4.30
N CYS A 62 -20.27 19.85 4.02
CA CYS A 62 -19.06 20.03 4.83
C CYS A 62 -17.96 20.73 4.01
N THR A 63 -17.27 21.67 4.64
CA THR A 63 -16.15 22.42 4.04
C THR A 63 -14.90 22.38 4.89
N LYS A 64 -15.01 21.86 6.13
CA LYS A 64 -13.89 21.82 7.09
C LYS A 64 -13.94 20.51 7.88
N ILE A 65 -12.80 19.83 7.93
CA ILE A 65 -12.56 18.66 8.79
C ILE A 65 -11.32 18.97 9.64
N LYS A 66 -11.40 18.67 10.94
CA LYS A 66 -10.26 18.78 11.84
C LYS A 66 -10.00 17.43 12.50
N VAL A 67 -8.76 16.94 12.40
CA VAL A 67 -8.30 15.73 13.06
C VAL A 67 -7.25 16.11 14.09
N THR A 68 -7.45 15.67 15.34
CA THR A 68 -6.51 15.95 16.44
C THR A 68 -6.08 14.66 17.10
N VAL A 69 -4.77 14.46 17.21
CA VAL A 69 -4.14 13.39 17.99
C VAL A 69 -3.79 13.95 19.35
N HIS A 70 -4.37 13.41 20.41
CA HIS A 70 -4.16 13.89 21.77
C HIS A 70 -2.99 13.18 22.48
N PRO A 71 -2.47 13.78 23.59
CA PRO A 71 -1.35 13.18 24.35
C PRO A 71 -1.62 11.78 24.89
N ASP A 72 -2.89 11.42 25.10
CA ASP A 72 -3.33 10.09 25.57
C ASP A 72 -3.61 9.10 24.42
N ASN A 73 -3.17 9.44 23.19
CA ASN A 73 -3.43 8.70 21.97
C ASN A 73 -4.92 8.52 21.62
N SER A 74 -5.80 9.39 22.13
CA SER A 74 -7.15 9.50 21.58
C SER A 74 -7.13 10.34 20.30
N ILE A 75 -8.13 10.13 19.45
CA ILE A 75 -8.34 10.92 18.24
C ILE A 75 -9.66 11.65 18.33
N THR A 76 -9.64 12.93 17.97
CA THR A 76 -10.85 13.72 17.72
C THR A 76 -10.95 14.05 16.24
N VAL A 77 -12.10 13.74 15.63
CA VAL A 77 -12.48 14.20 14.29
C VAL A 77 -13.68 15.11 14.44
N GLU A 78 -13.55 16.34 13.94
CA GLU A 78 -14.61 17.36 13.92
C GLU A 78 -14.90 17.79 12.49
N ASP A 79 -16.18 17.83 12.10
CA ASP A 79 -16.65 18.38 10.85
C ASP A 79 -17.67 19.50 11.05
N ASN A 80 -17.90 20.29 10.00
CA ASN A 80 -18.92 21.31 9.97
C ASN A 80 -20.09 20.95 9.04
N GLY A 81 -20.38 19.66 8.89
CA GLY A 81 -21.50 19.12 8.12
C GLY A 81 -22.87 19.36 8.78
N ARG A 82 -23.89 18.62 8.34
CA ARG A 82 -25.27 18.75 8.87
C ARG A 82 -25.43 18.26 10.32
N GLY A 83 -24.50 17.45 10.82
CA GLY A 83 -24.63 16.71 12.07
C GLY A 83 -25.54 15.47 11.96
N ILE A 84 -25.17 14.40 12.65
CA ILE A 84 -25.95 13.16 12.70
C ILE A 84 -27.36 13.45 13.23
N PRO A 85 -28.47 12.89 12.67
CA PRO A 85 -29.81 13.04 13.21
C PRO A 85 -29.92 12.56 14.66
N VAL A 86 -30.53 13.35 15.54
CA VAL A 86 -30.64 13.08 16.97
C VAL A 86 -32.04 12.62 17.41
N GLY A 87 -33.02 12.78 16.56
CA GLY A 87 -34.43 12.38 16.83
C GLY A 87 -34.58 10.87 17.05
N LEU A 88 -35.75 10.45 17.50
CA LEU A 88 -36.09 9.05 17.70
C LEU A 88 -36.23 8.32 16.36
N HIS A 89 -35.53 7.18 16.23
CA HIS A 89 -35.62 6.35 15.06
C HIS A 89 -37.03 5.70 14.94
N PRO A 90 -37.72 5.83 13.78
CA PRO A 90 -39.12 5.41 13.63
C PRO A 90 -39.39 3.96 14.04
N GLN A 91 -38.50 3.04 13.67
CA GLN A 91 -38.63 1.59 13.93
C GLN A 91 -38.08 1.16 15.28
N LYS A 92 -36.87 1.68 15.67
CA LYS A 92 -36.14 1.21 16.87
C LYS A 92 -36.58 1.90 18.17
N LYS A 93 -37.25 3.08 18.08
CA LYS A 93 -37.73 3.86 19.24
C LYS A 93 -36.65 4.31 20.21
N ILE A 94 -35.39 4.32 19.80
CA ILE A 94 -34.23 4.92 20.47
C ILE A 94 -33.68 6.07 19.62
N SER A 95 -32.74 6.86 20.12
CA SER A 95 -32.18 7.97 19.34
C SER A 95 -31.49 7.45 18.06
N THR A 96 -31.63 8.19 16.97
CA THR A 96 -30.96 7.82 15.69
C THR A 96 -29.45 7.78 15.87
N LEU A 97 -28.90 8.65 16.72
CA LEU A 97 -27.48 8.65 17.07
C LEU A 97 -27.06 7.33 17.71
N GLU A 98 -27.85 6.78 18.64
CA GLU A 98 -27.62 5.48 19.25
C GLU A 98 -27.69 4.35 18.19
N VAL A 99 -28.69 4.39 17.31
CA VAL A 99 -28.85 3.40 16.24
C VAL A 99 -27.61 3.33 15.36
N VAL A 100 -27.11 4.47 14.88
CA VAL A 100 -25.95 4.56 13.98
C VAL A 100 -24.66 4.04 14.64
N LEU A 101 -24.52 4.26 15.95
CA LEU A 101 -23.31 3.90 16.68
C LEU A 101 -23.32 2.48 17.28
N THR A 102 -24.48 1.84 17.40
CA THR A 102 -24.58 0.54 18.10
C THR A 102 -25.13 -0.60 17.23
N ILE A 103 -25.75 -0.29 16.09
CA ILE A 103 -26.36 -1.30 15.22
C ILE A 103 -25.57 -1.38 13.91
N LEU A 104 -25.09 -2.58 13.58
CA LEU A 104 -24.48 -2.86 12.27
C LEU A 104 -25.51 -2.74 11.15
N HIS A 105 -25.06 -2.29 9.99
CA HIS A 105 -25.92 -2.09 8.82
C HIS A 105 -27.06 -1.08 9.06
N ALA A 106 -26.78 -0.04 9.86
CA ALA A 106 -27.68 1.07 10.08
C ALA A 106 -27.03 2.37 9.58
N GLY A 107 -27.71 3.11 8.72
CA GLY A 107 -27.20 4.37 8.18
C GLY A 107 -28.11 4.98 7.14
N GLY A 108 -27.95 6.28 6.87
CA GLY A 108 -28.72 7.02 5.87
C GLY A 108 -28.19 6.94 4.43
N LYS A 109 -27.23 6.04 4.17
CA LYS A 109 -26.54 5.90 2.86
C LYS A 109 -27.03 4.71 2.03
N PHE A 110 -27.99 3.94 2.53
CA PHE A 110 -28.60 2.81 1.80
C PHE A 110 -29.61 3.26 0.72
N ASP A 111 -30.26 4.41 0.94
CA ASP A 111 -31.16 5.01 -0.02
C ASP A 111 -30.52 6.30 -0.54
N ASN A 112 -30.38 6.42 -1.87
CA ASN A 112 -29.72 7.55 -2.53
C ASN A 112 -30.44 8.92 -2.35
N GLN A 113 -31.37 9.02 -1.39
CA GLN A 113 -32.12 10.25 -1.11
C GLN A 113 -31.31 11.28 -0.32
N ALA A 114 -30.55 10.84 0.67
CA ALA A 114 -29.75 11.72 1.54
C ALA A 114 -28.34 11.96 1.02
N TYR A 115 -27.77 10.97 0.32
CA TYR A 115 -26.43 11.01 -0.28
C TYR A 115 -26.52 10.42 -1.68
N LYS A 116 -26.30 11.25 -2.71
CA LYS A 116 -26.26 10.77 -4.09
C LYS A 116 -24.99 9.96 -4.40
N VAL A 117 -23.91 10.28 -3.72
CA VAL A 117 -22.60 9.63 -3.82
C VAL A 117 -22.06 9.51 -2.40
N SER A 118 -21.53 8.36 -2.04
CA SER A 118 -20.83 8.16 -0.75
C SER A 118 -19.78 7.07 -0.87
N GLY A 119 -18.73 7.18 -0.09
CA GLY A 119 -17.71 6.13 0.07
C GLY A 119 -18.13 5.06 1.09
N GLY A 120 -18.91 5.46 2.11
CA GLY A 120 -19.45 4.58 3.15
C GLY A 120 -20.69 3.84 2.69
N LEU A 121 -20.56 2.58 2.23
CA LEU A 121 -21.64 1.79 1.64
C LEU A 121 -22.32 0.81 2.60
N HIS A 122 -21.59 0.34 3.61
CA HIS A 122 -22.02 -0.82 4.42
C HIS A 122 -22.76 -0.45 5.71
N GLY A 123 -22.77 0.84 6.10
CA GLY A 123 -23.39 1.32 7.35
C GLY A 123 -22.79 0.67 8.61
N VAL A 124 -21.49 0.40 8.60
CA VAL A 124 -20.81 -0.27 9.72
C VAL A 124 -19.65 0.53 10.29
N GLY A 125 -19.06 1.48 9.57
CA GLY A 125 -17.79 2.14 9.93
C GLY A 125 -17.78 2.72 11.34
N VAL A 126 -18.67 3.65 11.64
CA VAL A 126 -18.70 4.29 12.97
C VAL A 126 -19.06 3.31 14.09
N SER A 127 -19.91 2.32 13.85
CA SER A 127 -20.24 1.30 14.84
C SER A 127 -19.08 0.34 15.10
N VAL A 128 -18.25 0.07 14.09
CA VAL A 128 -16.98 -0.68 14.22
C VAL A 128 -16.00 0.11 15.08
N VAL A 129 -15.82 1.42 14.82
CA VAL A 129 -14.95 2.28 15.65
C VAL A 129 -15.43 2.27 17.10
N ASN A 130 -16.73 2.40 17.36
CA ASN A 130 -17.30 2.30 18.70
C ASN A 130 -17.02 0.95 19.34
N ALA A 131 -17.21 -0.15 18.63
CA ALA A 131 -16.95 -1.50 19.16
C ALA A 131 -15.48 -1.73 19.54
N LEU A 132 -14.54 -1.15 18.76
CA LEU A 132 -13.11 -1.34 18.94
C LEU A 132 -12.44 -0.26 19.80
N SER A 133 -13.24 0.66 20.36
CA SER A 133 -12.77 1.70 21.28
C SER A 133 -13.13 1.36 22.73
N ARG A 134 -12.19 1.60 23.66
CA ARG A 134 -12.48 1.49 25.10
C ARG A 134 -13.47 2.57 25.55
N LYS A 135 -13.43 3.74 24.92
CA LYS A 135 -14.34 4.87 25.12
C LYS A 135 -14.55 5.60 23.80
N LEU A 136 -15.76 6.07 23.56
CA LEU A 136 -16.09 6.96 22.46
C LEU A 136 -17.08 8.02 22.94
N ILE A 137 -16.83 9.27 22.61
CA ILE A 137 -17.71 10.41 22.86
C ILE A 137 -18.11 10.99 21.51
N VAL A 138 -19.40 11.16 21.30
CA VAL A 138 -19.94 11.88 20.14
C VAL A 138 -20.67 13.12 20.58
N GLN A 139 -20.35 14.25 19.97
CA GLN A 139 -21.09 15.50 20.08
C GLN A 139 -21.67 15.87 18.72
N VAL A 140 -22.93 16.23 18.71
CA VAL A 140 -23.64 16.65 17.50
C VAL A 140 -24.19 18.06 17.70
N LYS A 141 -23.79 18.96 16.83
CA LYS A 141 -24.28 20.34 16.73
C LYS A 141 -25.41 20.36 15.69
N ARG A 142 -26.65 20.43 16.15
CA ARG A 142 -27.82 20.40 15.27
C ARG A 142 -29.02 21.13 15.87
N ASP A 143 -29.80 21.79 15.04
CA ASP A 143 -31.04 22.46 15.43
C ASP A 143 -30.89 23.46 16.61
N GLY A 144 -29.72 24.13 16.65
CA GLY A 144 -29.42 25.13 17.70
C GLY A 144 -28.88 24.55 19.02
N THR A 145 -28.80 23.22 19.13
CA THR A 145 -28.40 22.51 20.35
C THR A 145 -27.19 21.64 20.13
N ILE A 146 -26.37 21.48 21.18
CA ILE A 146 -25.25 20.51 21.20
C ILE A 146 -25.70 19.30 22.02
N TYR A 147 -25.76 18.16 21.34
CA TYR A 147 -26.09 16.87 21.95
C TYR A 147 -24.79 16.10 22.20
N GLU A 148 -24.69 15.39 23.30
CA GLU A 148 -23.57 14.51 23.62
C GLU A 148 -24.08 13.12 24.03
N MET A 149 -23.36 12.09 23.58
CA MET A 149 -23.57 10.71 23.97
C MET A 149 -22.24 10.00 24.15
N GLN A 150 -22.14 9.11 25.14
CA GLN A 150 -20.90 8.39 25.44
C GLN A 150 -21.09 6.89 25.36
N PHE A 151 -20.05 6.22 24.89
CA PHE A 151 -20.02 4.77 24.69
C PHE A 151 -18.75 4.17 25.28
N ALA A 152 -18.84 2.89 25.67
CA ALA A 152 -17.71 2.09 26.12
C ALA A 152 -17.79 0.70 25.47
N ARG A 153 -16.77 0.37 24.67
CA ARG A 153 -16.68 -0.95 23.99
C ARG A 153 -17.95 -1.34 23.24
N GLY A 154 -18.51 -0.39 22.51
CA GLY A 154 -19.72 -0.59 21.70
C GLY A 154 -21.06 -0.50 22.47
N LYS A 155 -21.04 -0.30 23.79
CA LYS A 155 -22.24 -0.16 24.61
C LYS A 155 -22.45 1.28 25.04
N VAL A 156 -23.70 1.70 25.19
CA VAL A 156 -24.04 3.02 25.70
C VAL A 156 -23.57 3.12 27.16
N ALA A 157 -22.69 4.06 27.43
CA ALA A 157 -22.21 4.40 28.78
C ALA A 157 -23.03 5.54 29.38
N GLU A 158 -23.29 6.60 28.59
CA GLU A 158 -24.17 7.70 28.96
C GLU A 158 -25.16 7.93 27.81
N LYS A 159 -26.44 8.03 28.16
CA LYS A 159 -27.50 8.36 27.19
C LYS A 159 -27.32 9.79 26.68
N MET A 160 -27.88 10.04 25.49
CA MET A 160 -27.85 11.34 24.86
C MET A 160 -28.41 12.41 25.79
N LYS A 161 -27.69 13.52 25.96
CA LYS A 161 -28.05 14.70 26.73
C LYS A 161 -27.74 15.97 25.97
N GLU A 162 -28.47 17.03 26.24
CA GLU A 162 -28.16 18.37 25.77
C GLU A 162 -27.06 18.97 26.68
N VAL A 163 -25.98 19.44 26.05
CA VAL A 163 -24.82 19.99 26.80
C VAL A 163 -24.56 21.45 26.49
N GLY A 164 -25.27 22.05 25.55
CA GLY A 164 -25.12 23.46 25.22
C GLY A 164 -25.95 23.90 24.01
N THR A 165 -25.83 25.18 23.68
CA THR A 165 -26.41 25.77 22.48
C THR A 165 -25.36 26.13 21.46
N THR A 166 -25.74 26.14 20.18
CA THR A 166 -24.81 26.43 19.06
C THR A 166 -25.50 27.20 17.96
N LYS A 167 -24.71 27.93 17.15
CA LYS A 167 -25.17 28.57 15.91
C LYS A 167 -24.66 27.84 14.67
N THR A 168 -23.88 26.78 14.85
CA THR A 168 -23.27 26.00 13.77
C THR A 168 -23.79 24.57 13.79
N THR A 169 -23.59 23.85 12.71
CA THR A 169 -23.86 22.41 12.61
C THR A 169 -22.56 21.64 12.51
N GLY A 170 -22.60 20.32 12.75
CA GLY A 170 -21.45 19.44 12.60
C GLY A 170 -21.47 18.26 13.55
N THR A 171 -20.52 17.36 13.36
CA THR A 171 -20.29 16.21 14.24
C THR A 171 -18.86 16.25 14.76
N THR A 172 -18.69 15.92 16.04
CA THR A 172 -17.39 15.73 16.67
C THR A 172 -17.37 14.35 17.32
N ILE A 173 -16.43 13.51 16.92
CA ILE A 173 -16.23 12.18 17.50
C ILE A 173 -14.84 12.12 18.10
N THR A 174 -14.76 11.79 19.39
CA THR A 174 -13.51 11.51 20.09
C THR A 174 -13.52 10.06 20.54
N PHE A 175 -12.49 9.31 20.19
CA PHE A 175 -12.41 7.88 20.52
C PHE A 175 -11.03 7.49 21.04
N TRP A 176 -11.02 6.50 21.92
CA TRP A 176 -9.84 5.88 22.52
C TRP A 176 -9.76 4.42 22.07
N PRO A 177 -8.80 4.02 21.26
CA PRO A 177 -8.65 2.62 20.85
C PRO A 177 -8.55 1.67 22.06
N ASP A 178 -9.10 0.48 21.94
CA ASP A 178 -9.05 -0.51 23.02
C ASP A 178 -7.75 -1.31 22.98
N GLU A 179 -6.89 -1.15 23.99
CA GLU A 179 -5.62 -1.84 24.19
C GLU A 179 -5.76 -3.38 24.23
N LEU A 180 -6.98 -3.89 24.51
CA LEU A 180 -7.27 -5.32 24.50
C LEU A 180 -7.45 -5.88 23.09
N ILE A 181 -7.53 -5.03 22.08
CA ILE A 181 -7.76 -5.41 20.68
C ILE A 181 -6.51 -5.16 19.84
N PHE A 182 -5.92 -3.96 19.98
CA PHE A 182 -4.82 -3.52 19.14
C PHE A 182 -3.46 -3.85 19.75
N GLU A 183 -2.52 -4.25 18.90
CA GLU A 183 -1.12 -4.50 19.27
C GLU A 183 -0.40 -3.21 19.70
N THR A 184 -0.83 -2.07 19.16
CA THR A 184 -0.38 -0.72 19.52
C THR A 184 -1.55 0.23 19.48
N THR A 185 -1.52 1.27 20.30
CA THR A 185 -2.48 2.39 20.28
C THR A 185 -1.83 3.71 19.89
N THR A 186 -0.58 3.66 19.43
CA THR A 186 0.18 4.84 19.01
C THR A 186 0.01 5.09 17.53
N TYR A 187 -0.50 6.25 17.16
CA TYR A 187 -0.68 6.66 15.76
C TYR A 187 0.63 7.18 15.16
N ASN A 188 0.87 6.84 13.90
CA ASN A 188 1.94 7.43 13.12
C ASN A 188 1.43 8.71 12.44
N TYR A 189 2.12 9.85 12.70
CA TYR A 189 1.72 11.14 12.16
C TYR A 189 1.81 11.19 10.64
N ASP A 190 2.87 10.66 10.06
CA ASP A 190 3.11 10.76 8.61
C ASP A 190 2.07 9.92 7.84
N THR A 191 1.64 8.78 8.39
CA THR A 191 0.54 7.99 7.84
C THR A 191 -0.79 8.78 7.83
N LEU A 192 -1.08 9.51 8.92
CA LEU A 192 -2.27 10.36 8.99
C LEU A 192 -2.16 11.54 8.02
N HIS A 193 -1.00 12.21 8.00
CA HIS A 193 -0.68 13.35 7.12
C HIS A 193 -0.93 12.99 5.67
N ASP A 194 -0.31 11.92 5.19
CA ASP A 194 -0.35 11.54 3.78
C ASP A 194 -1.78 11.20 3.32
N ARG A 195 -2.51 10.45 4.11
CA ARG A 195 -3.90 10.08 3.78
C ARG A 195 -4.85 11.28 3.81
N LEU A 196 -4.71 12.18 4.78
CA LEU A 196 -5.54 13.39 4.86
C LEU A 196 -5.22 14.37 3.73
N GLN A 197 -3.95 14.49 3.34
CA GLN A 197 -3.53 15.26 2.19
C GLN A 197 -4.12 14.72 0.88
N GLU A 198 -4.07 13.40 0.67
CA GLU A 198 -4.71 12.73 -0.47
C GLU A 198 -6.21 13.01 -0.52
N THR A 199 -6.90 12.88 0.61
CA THR A 199 -8.33 13.18 0.73
C THR A 199 -8.65 14.63 0.37
N ALA A 200 -7.79 15.58 0.76
CA ALA A 200 -7.95 16.99 0.41
C ALA A 200 -7.74 17.26 -1.09
N PHE A 201 -6.84 16.53 -1.77
CA PHE A 201 -6.67 16.62 -3.22
C PHE A 201 -7.89 16.10 -4.00
N LEU A 202 -8.56 15.08 -3.50
CA LEU A 202 -9.75 14.51 -4.15
C LEU A 202 -10.99 15.39 -3.98
N ASN A 203 -11.02 16.23 -2.94
CA ASN A 203 -12.16 17.10 -2.60
C ASN A 203 -11.78 18.58 -2.71
N ARG A 204 -12.07 19.19 -3.87
CA ARG A 204 -11.74 20.60 -4.13
C ARG A 204 -12.27 21.51 -3.03
N ASN A 205 -11.43 22.40 -2.53
CA ASN A 205 -11.74 23.41 -1.50
C ASN A 205 -12.16 22.83 -0.13
N LEU A 206 -12.09 21.51 0.09
CA LEU A 206 -12.25 20.94 1.41
C LEU A 206 -10.99 21.24 2.23
N LYS A 207 -11.15 21.93 3.34
CA LYS A 207 -10.08 22.23 4.27
C LYS A 207 -9.97 21.13 5.30
N ILE A 208 -8.84 20.43 5.33
CA ILE A 208 -8.53 19.43 6.34
C ILE A 208 -7.36 19.92 7.18
N THR A 209 -7.49 19.87 8.51
CA THR A 209 -6.44 20.25 9.45
C THR A 209 -6.07 19.04 10.30
N LEU A 210 -4.80 18.66 10.33
CA LEU A 210 -4.25 17.65 11.23
C LEU A 210 -3.42 18.34 12.31
N THR A 211 -3.73 18.06 13.59
CA THR A 211 -2.98 18.56 14.74
C THR A 211 -2.51 17.38 15.60
N ASP A 212 -1.24 17.34 15.93
CA ASP A 212 -0.65 16.39 16.88
C ASP A 212 -0.26 17.14 18.15
N GLU A 213 -0.92 16.83 19.25
CA GLU A 213 -0.73 17.45 20.56
C GLU A 213 0.17 16.61 21.49
N ARG A 214 0.78 15.53 20.99
CA ARG A 214 1.62 14.63 21.81
C ARG A 214 2.95 15.24 22.23
N GLU A 215 3.45 16.19 21.46
CA GLU A 215 4.66 16.94 21.80
C GLU A 215 4.34 18.27 22.52
N LEU A 216 5.32 18.83 23.24
CA LEU A 216 5.18 20.11 23.96
C LEU A 216 4.77 21.27 23.04
N THR A 217 5.19 21.23 21.79
CA THR A 217 4.75 22.16 20.74
C THR A 217 3.91 21.39 19.76
N PRO A 218 2.59 21.61 19.66
CA PRO A 218 1.75 20.89 18.72
C PRO A 218 2.19 21.10 17.28
N ARG A 219 2.28 20.00 16.53
CA ARG A 219 2.50 20.02 15.09
C ARG A 219 1.14 20.15 14.40
N THR A 220 0.99 21.12 13.49
CA THR A 220 -0.26 21.32 12.75
C THR A 220 0.03 21.50 11.27
N ASP A 221 -0.64 20.68 10.44
CA ASP A 221 -0.63 20.79 8.99
C ASP A 221 -2.03 21.05 8.46
N GLU A 222 -2.14 21.87 7.43
CA GLU A 222 -3.39 22.28 6.84
C GLU A 222 -3.38 21.99 5.32
N PHE A 223 -4.40 21.30 4.85
CA PHE A 223 -4.54 20.89 3.44
C PHE A 223 -5.80 21.51 2.87
N CYS A 224 -5.66 22.22 1.73
CA CYS A 224 -6.78 22.77 0.98
C CYS A 224 -6.35 23.05 -0.46
N TYR A 225 -6.91 22.35 -1.42
CA TYR A 225 -6.49 22.40 -2.82
C TYR A 225 -7.66 22.80 -3.73
N SER A 226 -7.55 23.97 -4.34
CA SER A 226 -8.59 24.48 -5.26
C SER A 226 -8.56 23.80 -6.64
N GLY A 227 -7.40 23.32 -7.07
CA GLY A 227 -7.26 22.59 -8.33
C GLY A 227 -7.63 21.11 -8.24
N GLY A 228 -7.85 20.58 -7.02
CA GLY A 228 -8.25 19.19 -6.85
C GLY A 228 -7.22 18.19 -7.41
N ILE A 229 -7.67 17.23 -8.23
CA ILE A 229 -6.78 16.22 -8.84
C ILE A 229 -5.72 16.80 -9.79
N VAL A 230 -5.89 18.03 -10.29
CA VAL A 230 -4.85 18.72 -11.06
C VAL A 230 -3.68 19.07 -10.17
N ASP A 231 -3.95 19.58 -8.97
CA ASP A 231 -2.91 19.88 -8.00
C ASP A 231 -2.28 18.59 -7.45
N PHE A 232 -3.05 17.51 -7.38
CA PHE A 232 -2.54 16.21 -7.02
C PHE A 232 -1.51 15.69 -8.04
N VAL A 233 -1.80 15.76 -9.34
CA VAL A 233 -0.84 15.36 -10.40
C VAL A 233 0.41 16.23 -10.38
N LYS A 234 0.29 17.55 -10.14
CA LYS A 234 1.44 18.43 -9.97
C LYS A 234 2.28 17.99 -8.77
N TYR A 235 1.65 17.76 -7.62
CA TYR A 235 2.32 17.29 -6.42
C TYR A 235 3.06 15.95 -6.66
N LEU A 236 2.45 15.01 -7.37
CA LEU A 236 3.07 13.73 -7.74
C LEU A 236 4.25 13.89 -8.71
N ASN A 237 4.30 14.98 -9.45
CA ASN A 237 5.35 15.32 -10.43
C ASN A 237 6.23 16.50 -10.00
N ASP A 238 6.04 17.06 -8.80
CA ASP A 238 6.69 18.31 -8.37
C ASP A 238 8.21 18.31 -8.57
N GLU A 239 8.79 17.12 -8.56
CA GLU A 239 10.23 16.94 -8.68
C GLU A 239 10.66 16.20 -9.95
N LYS A 240 9.72 15.92 -10.85
CA LYS A 240 10.02 15.29 -12.13
C LYS A 240 10.05 16.35 -13.20
N GLU A 241 11.05 16.27 -14.05
CA GLU A 241 11.08 17.11 -15.24
C GLU A 241 9.93 16.69 -16.18
N VAL A 242 8.94 17.56 -16.29
CA VAL A 242 7.79 17.34 -17.18
C VAL A 242 8.18 17.56 -18.63
N LEU A 243 7.47 16.90 -19.56
CA LEU A 243 7.72 17.09 -20.97
C LEU A 243 7.49 18.57 -21.39
N PRO A 244 8.26 19.08 -22.37
CA PRO A 244 8.13 20.44 -22.85
C PRO A 244 6.69 20.79 -23.23
N GLY A 245 6.21 21.93 -22.73
CA GLY A 245 4.84 22.41 -22.97
C GLY A 245 3.75 21.79 -22.08
N LEU A 246 4.07 20.76 -21.28
CA LEU A 246 3.12 20.10 -20.37
C LEU A 246 3.23 20.58 -18.91
N ALA A 247 3.68 21.81 -18.67
CA ALA A 247 3.77 22.38 -17.30
C ALA A 247 2.43 22.35 -16.55
N LYS A 248 1.32 22.48 -17.26
CA LYS A 248 -0.03 22.30 -16.71
C LYS A 248 -0.52 20.88 -17.05
N PRO A 249 -0.96 20.08 -16.07
CA PRO A 249 -1.58 18.78 -16.34
C PRO A 249 -2.79 18.90 -17.25
N ILE A 250 -3.00 17.90 -18.09
CA ILE A 250 -4.22 17.72 -18.88
C ILE A 250 -5.34 17.38 -17.90
N TYR A 251 -6.48 18.04 -18.01
CA TYR A 251 -7.66 17.79 -17.19
C TYR A 251 -8.85 17.50 -18.07
N ILE A 252 -9.55 16.40 -17.78
CA ILE A 252 -10.73 15.95 -18.49
C ILE A 252 -11.80 15.64 -17.45
N GLU A 253 -12.99 16.17 -17.61
CA GLU A 253 -14.15 15.84 -16.78
C GLU A 253 -15.38 15.56 -17.63
N GLY A 254 -16.29 14.79 -17.08
CA GLY A 254 -17.59 14.54 -17.74
C GLY A 254 -18.51 13.71 -16.85
N LYS A 255 -19.77 13.66 -17.28
CA LYS A 255 -20.85 12.96 -16.57
C LYS A 255 -21.54 11.98 -17.50
N SER A 256 -22.27 11.05 -16.91
CA SER A 256 -23.22 10.21 -17.64
C SER A 256 -24.28 11.06 -18.34
N ASP A 257 -24.93 10.47 -19.34
CA ASP A 257 -26.07 11.11 -20.01
C ASP A 257 -27.16 11.40 -18.98
N PRO A 258 -27.81 12.58 -19.04
CA PRO A 258 -28.95 12.89 -18.15
C PRO A 258 -30.07 11.85 -18.18
N ASP A 259 -30.26 11.20 -19.33
CA ASP A 259 -31.26 10.17 -19.55
C ASP A 259 -30.78 8.75 -19.19
N ALA A 260 -29.58 8.61 -18.68
CA ALA A 260 -29.06 7.30 -18.25
C ALA A 260 -29.86 6.78 -17.04
N PRO A 261 -30.03 5.46 -16.91
CA PRO A 261 -30.64 4.86 -15.71
C PRO A 261 -29.95 5.34 -14.45
N ALA A 262 -30.69 5.59 -13.37
CA ALA A 262 -30.14 6.06 -12.10
C ALA A 262 -28.98 5.17 -11.57
N THR A 263 -29.04 3.87 -11.87
CA THR A 263 -28.00 2.88 -11.52
C THR A 263 -26.74 2.96 -12.39
N GLN A 264 -26.76 3.74 -13.47
CA GLN A 264 -25.64 3.95 -14.40
C GLN A 264 -25.18 5.41 -14.45
N MET A 265 -25.67 6.21 -13.53
CA MET A 265 -25.19 7.58 -13.34
C MET A 265 -23.76 7.58 -12.80
N GLY A 266 -22.96 8.55 -13.23
CA GLY A 266 -21.59 8.70 -12.74
C GLY A 266 -20.92 9.95 -13.26
N GLU A 267 -19.90 10.37 -12.57
CA GLU A 267 -19.01 11.46 -12.94
C GLU A 267 -17.59 10.89 -13.05
N VAL A 268 -16.82 11.40 -14.00
CA VAL A 268 -15.44 11.02 -14.25
C VAL A 268 -14.59 12.26 -14.30
N GLU A 269 -13.57 12.32 -13.49
CA GLU A 269 -12.50 13.30 -13.53
C GLU A 269 -11.18 12.60 -13.77
N VAL A 270 -10.38 13.09 -14.70
CA VAL A 270 -9.04 12.59 -14.98
C VAL A 270 -8.08 13.75 -15.10
N SER A 271 -6.98 13.68 -14.38
CA SER A 271 -5.84 14.57 -14.59
C SER A 271 -4.61 13.75 -14.94
N MET A 272 -3.83 14.20 -15.93
CA MET A 272 -2.65 13.46 -16.40
C MET A 272 -1.55 14.37 -16.90
N GLN A 273 -0.30 13.92 -16.77
CA GLN A 273 0.89 14.65 -17.22
C GLN A 273 2.03 13.67 -17.49
N TRP A 274 2.80 13.91 -18.56
CA TRP A 274 4.01 13.12 -18.84
C TRP A 274 5.25 13.83 -18.36
N ASN A 275 6.19 13.06 -17.85
CA ASN A 275 7.52 13.49 -17.43
C ASN A 275 8.62 12.73 -18.20
N THR A 276 9.87 13.12 -18.02
CA THR A 276 11.02 12.52 -18.71
C THR A 276 11.40 11.14 -18.16
N GLY A 277 10.81 10.71 -17.04
CA GLY A 277 11.04 9.41 -16.40
C GLY A 277 10.50 8.23 -17.23
N TYR A 278 10.66 7.04 -16.71
CA TYR A 278 10.32 5.79 -17.40
C TYR A 278 9.19 5.01 -16.71
N SER A 279 8.89 5.32 -15.46
CA SER A 279 7.86 4.65 -14.68
C SER A 279 6.48 5.27 -14.91
N GLU A 280 5.44 4.42 -15.03
CA GLU A 280 4.03 4.83 -14.93
C GLU A 280 3.66 5.06 -13.46
N ARG A 281 2.92 6.13 -13.17
CA ARG A 281 2.28 6.36 -11.88
C ARG A 281 0.81 6.72 -12.11
N THR A 282 -0.05 5.72 -12.02
CA THR A 282 -1.49 5.89 -12.24
C THR A 282 -2.24 5.54 -10.97
N LEU A 283 -2.94 6.51 -10.37
CA LEU A 283 -3.78 6.33 -9.20
C LEU A 283 -5.25 6.38 -9.62
N SER A 284 -6.06 5.46 -9.11
CA SER A 284 -7.48 5.40 -9.44
C SER A 284 -8.35 5.34 -8.19
N PHE A 285 -9.43 6.11 -8.20
CA PHE A 285 -10.34 6.29 -7.06
C PHE A 285 -11.79 6.12 -7.49
N ALA A 286 -12.61 5.55 -6.62
CA ALA A 286 -14.04 5.47 -6.76
C ALA A 286 -14.72 5.94 -5.47
N ASN A 287 -15.50 7.03 -5.52
CA ASN A 287 -16.07 7.71 -4.36
C ASN A 287 -15.01 8.00 -3.28
N ASP A 288 -13.87 8.57 -3.70
CA ASP A 288 -12.70 8.92 -2.88
C ASP A 288 -11.95 7.73 -2.24
N ILE A 289 -12.36 6.50 -2.56
CA ILE A 289 -11.68 5.29 -2.12
C ILE A 289 -10.62 4.91 -3.15
N TYR A 290 -9.38 4.76 -2.71
CA TYR A 290 -8.28 4.28 -3.55
C TYR A 290 -8.53 2.82 -3.99
N THR A 291 -8.56 2.59 -5.30
CA THR A 291 -8.70 1.26 -5.88
C THR A 291 -7.32 0.73 -6.27
N GLU A 292 -6.67 0.08 -5.34
CA GLU A 292 -5.28 -0.39 -5.49
C GLU A 292 -5.11 -1.34 -6.69
N GLU A 293 -6.07 -2.24 -6.89
CA GLU A 293 -6.11 -3.17 -8.03
C GLU A 293 -6.80 -2.57 -9.26
N GLY A 294 -7.16 -1.27 -9.21
CA GLY A 294 -7.83 -0.56 -10.29
C GLY A 294 -9.30 -0.96 -10.44
N GLY A 295 -9.68 -1.45 -11.62
CA GLY A 295 -11.04 -1.85 -11.95
C GLY A 295 -11.54 -1.25 -13.25
N MET A 296 -12.87 -1.29 -13.47
CA MET A 296 -13.50 -0.95 -14.74
C MET A 296 -13.20 0.48 -15.23
N HIS A 297 -13.15 1.46 -14.33
CA HIS A 297 -12.81 2.84 -14.66
C HIS A 297 -11.37 3.00 -15.15
N LEU A 298 -10.40 2.32 -14.51
CA LEU A 298 -9.01 2.32 -14.95
C LEU A 298 -8.82 1.61 -16.30
N GLU A 299 -9.54 0.49 -16.53
CA GLU A 299 -9.53 -0.18 -17.82
C GLU A 299 -10.09 0.72 -18.93
N GLY A 300 -11.18 1.45 -18.66
CA GLY A 300 -11.77 2.44 -19.54
C GLY A 300 -10.78 3.53 -19.92
N PHE A 301 -10.10 4.09 -18.93
CA PHE A 301 -9.05 5.09 -19.11
C PHE A 301 -7.89 4.57 -19.99
N ARG A 302 -7.31 3.40 -19.64
CA ARG A 302 -6.18 2.80 -20.39
C ARG A 302 -6.53 2.52 -21.84
N THR A 303 -7.74 2.05 -22.09
CA THR A 303 -8.25 1.79 -23.46
C THR A 303 -8.39 3.09 -24.24
N ALA A 304 -9.02 4.10 -23.66
CA ALA A 304 -9.21 5.41 -24.28
C ALA A 304 -7.89 6.10 -24.61
N LEU A 305 -6.97 6.12 -23.64
CA LEU A 305 -5.65 6.71 -23.77
C LEU A 305 -4.88 6.08 -24.94
N THR A 306 -4.85 4.74 -24.97
CA THR A 306 -4.14 3.99 -26.01
C THR A 306 -4.70 4.25 -27.40
N LYS A 307 -6.03 4.28 -27.51
CA LYS A 307 -6.71 4.54 -28.79
C LYS A 307 -6.47 5.96 -29.27
N ALA A 308 -6.75 6.97 -28.42
CA ALA A 308 -6.66 8.39 -28.82
C ALA A 308 -5.24 8.79 -29.29
N ILE A 309 -4.21 8.30 -28.61
CA ILE A 309 -2.81 8.63 -28.99
C ILE A 309 -2.42 7.90 -30.29
N ASN A 310 -2.82 6.65 -30.48
CA ASN A 310 -2.56 5.95 -31.75
C ASN A 310 -3.27 6.61 -32.94
N ASP A 311 -4.56 6.95 -32.76
CA ASP A 311 -5.36 7.63 -33.79
C ASP A 311 -4.74 8.97 -34.17
N TYR A 312 -4.34 9.76 -33.20
CA TYR A 312 -3.63 11.03 -33.42
C TYR A 312 -2.29 10.83 -34.12
N ALA A 313 -1.46 9.88 -33.68
CA ALA A 313 -0.16 9.59 -34.28
C ALA A 313 -0.28 9.18 -35.75
N ARG A 314 -1.34 8.43 -36.13
CA ARG A 314 -1.64 8.06 -37.52
C ARG A 314 -2.12 9.27 -38.32
N LYS A 315 -3.06 10.06 -37.78
CA LYS A 315 -3.59 11.28 -38.42
C LYS A 315 -2.47 12.26 -38.75
N GLN A 316 -1.47 12.38 -37.88
CA GLN A 316 -0.31 13.26 -38.07
C GLN A 316 0.82 12.61 -38.89
N GLY A 317 0.67 11.40 -39.36
CA GLY A 317 1.68 10.68 -40.17
C GLY A 317 2.95 10.27 -39.39
N VAL A 318 2.95 10.36 -38.07
CA VAL A 318 4.07 9.86 -37.24
C VAL A 318 4.14 8.33 -37.27
N LEU A 319 2.98 7.68 -37.25
CA LEU A 319 2.83 6.25 -37.54
C LEU A 319 2.32 6.08 -38.96
N LYS A 320 3.08 5.35 -39.80
CA LYS A 320 2.68 5.01 -41.17
C LYS A 320 1.68 3.83 -41.13
N GLU A 321 0.94 3.61 -42.21
CA GLU A 321 -0.03 2.49 -42.29
C GLU A 321 0.60 1.11 -42.01
N LYS A 322 1.86 0.93 -42.36
CA LYS A 322 2.61 -0.32 -42.13
C LYS A 322 3.21 -0.47 -40.73
N ASP A 323 3.21 0.60 -39.95
CA ASP A 323 3.79 0.57 -38.61
C ASP A 323 2.81 -0.09 -37.62
N THR A 324 3.34 -0.86 -36.70
CA THR A 324 2.56 -1.38 -35.57
C THR A 324 2.13 -0.26 -34.64
N ASN A 325 0.95 -0.36 -34.06
CA ASN A 325 0.47 0.58 -33.06
C ASN A 325 1.40 0.61 -31.84
N LEU A 326 1.48 1.77 -31.20
CA LEU A 326 2.06 1.92 -29.88
C LEU A 326 1.25 1.09 -28.88
N THR A 327 1.93 0.34 -28.03
CA THR A 327 1.27 -0.41 -26.95
C THR A 327 0.85 0.53 -25.83
N GLY A 328 -0.06 0.08 -24.96
CA GLY A 328 -0.43 0.83 -23.78
C GLY A 328 0.78 1.20 -22.91
N ASP A 329 1.72 0.26 -22.75
CA ASP A 329 2.93 0.47 -21.95
C ASP A 329 3.86 1.53 -22.57
N ASP A 330 4.00 1.53 -23.92
CA ASP A 330 4.78 2.57 -24.62
C ASP A 330 4.21 3.98 -24.35
N ILE A 331 2.88 4.09 -24.31
CA ILE A 331 2.17 5.36 -24.14
C ILE A 331 2.22 5.82 -22.67
N ARG A 332 2.19 4.88 -21.74
CA ARG A 332 2.20 5.18 -20.30
C ARG A 332 3.60 5.36 -19.71
N GLU A 333 4.67 5.16 -20.51
CA GLU A 333 6.02 5.46 -20.04
C GLU A 333 6.16 6.94 -19.65
N GLY A 334 6.50 7.19 -18.39
CA GLY A 334 6.59 8.55 -17.81
C GLY A 334 5.25 9.23 -17.53
N LEU A 335 4.13 8.52 -17.64
CA LEU A 335 2.81 9.05 -17.31
C LEU A 335 2.60 9.11 -15.80
N THR A 336 2.14 10.26 -15.32
CA THR A 336 1.49 10.42 -14.01
C THR A 336 0.03 10.76 -14.24
N ALA A 337 -0.90 9.98 -13.71
CA ALA A 337 -2.34 10.18 -13.88
C ALA A 337 -3.11 9.91 -12.59
N VAL A 338 -4.16 10.69 -12.36
CA VAL A 338 -5.14 10.47 -11.31
C VAL A 338 -6.51 10.37 -11.96
N ILE A 339 -7.21 9.27 -11.71
CA ILE A 339 -8.56 9.00 -12.17
C ILE A 339 -9.47 8.96 -10.95
N SER A 340 -10.45 9.86 -10.88
CA SER A 340 -11.48 9.89 -9.84
C SER A 340 -12.84 9.71 -10.47
N VAL A 341 -13.59 8.72 -10.00
CA VAL A 341 -14.97 8.52 -10.44
C VAL A 341 -15.93 8.59 -9.27
N LYS A 342 -17.09 9.20 -9.50
CA LYS A 342 -18.17 9.30 -8.51
C LYS A 342 -19.41 8.62 -9.05
N LEU A 343 -19.97 7.68 -8.30
CA LEU A 343 -21.12 6.91 -8.71
C LEU A 343 -22.02 6.58 -7.51
N PRO A 344 -23.37 6.46 -7.71
CA PRO A 344 -24.32 6.28 -6.61
C PRO A 344 -24.17 4.95 -5.89
N ASP A 345 -23.89 3.87 -6.62
CA ASP A 345 -23.82 2.50 -6.09
C ASP A 345 -22.59 1.78 -6.65
N PRO A 346 -21.38 2.03 -6.09
CA PRO A 346 -20.17 1.36 -6.52
C PRO A 346 -20.16 -0.11 -6.09
N GLN A 347 -19.93 -1.00 -7.05
CA GLN A 347 -19.74 -2.41 -6.79
C GLN A 347 -18.24 -2.68 -6.71
N PHE A 348 -17.75 -3.06 -5.54
CA PHE A 348 -16.35 -3.41 -5.33
C PHE A 348 -16.17 -4.93 -5.25
N GLU A 349 -15.03 -5.41 -5.71
CA GLU A 349 -14.59 -6.79 -5.46
C GLU A 349 -13.99 -6.84 -4.05
N GLY A 350 -14.69 -7.52 -3.11
CA GLY A 350 -14.26 -7.72 -1.72
C GLY A 350 -14.50 -6.55 -0.76
N GLN A 351 -14.30 -6.82 0.52
CA GLN A 351 -14.54 -5.88 1.63
C GLN A 351 -13.50 -4.74 1.66
N THR A 352 -12.30 -4.99 1.18
CA THR A 352 -11.20 -3.98 1.14
C THR A 352 -11.41 -2.90 0.09
N LYS A 353 -12.41 -3.05 -0.79
CA LYS A 353 -12.76 -2.12 -1.87
C LYS A 353 -11.60 -1.85 -2.85
N ALA A 354 -10.67 -2.79 -2.97
CA ALA A 354 -9.45 -2.63 -3.75
C ALA A 354 -9.68 -2.51 -5.26
N LYS A 355 -10.80 -3.01 -5.78
CA LYS A 355 -11.11 -3.03 -7.21
C LYS A 355 -12.55 -2.68 -7.49
N LEU A 356 -12.78 -1.75 -8.42
CA LEU A 356 -14.14 -1.36 -8.86
C LEU A 356 -14.65 -2.32 -9.94
N GLY A 357 -15.75 -3.02 -9.64
CA GLY A 357 -16.41 -3.98 -10.55
C GLY A 357 -17.51 -3.40 -11.42
N SER A 358 -17.99 -2.18 -11.17
CA SER A 358 -19.10 -1.54 -11.90
C SER A 358 -18.82 -1.40 -13.40
N SER A 359 -19.30 -2.35 -14.21
CA SER A 359 -18.92 -2.53 -15.62
C SER A 359 -19.23 -1.33 -16.52
N TYR A 360 -20.33 -0.61 -16.27
CA TYR A 360 -20.68 0.57 -17.06
C TYR A 360 -19.66 1.71 -16.94
N MET A 361 -18.91 1.78 -15.84
CA MET A 361 -17.84 2.77 -15.63
C MET A 361 -16.70 2.62 -16.64
N ARG A 362 -16.46 1.42 -17.17
CA ARG A 362 -15.51 1.21 -18.28
C ARG A 362 -15.92 1.98 -19.52
N THR A 363 -17.19 1.86 -19.92
CA THR A 363 -17.73 2.53 -21.11
C THR A 363 -17.79 4.03 -20.92
N LEU A 364 -18.28 4.48 -19.74
CA LEU A 364 -18.39 5.90 -19.42
C LEU A 364 -17.00 6.58 -19.41
N THR A 365 -16.04 6.01 -18.69
CA THR A 365 -14.68 6.55 -18.62
C THR A 365 -14.02 6.55 -20.00
N ASN A 366 -14.17 5.46 -20.75
CA ASN A 366 -13.63 5.37 -22.11
C ASN A 366 -14.19 6.49 -23.01
N ARG A 367 -15.50 6.71 -23.01
CA ARG A 367 -16.15 7.76 -23.80
C ARG A 367 -15.63 9.16 -23.44
N ILE A 368 -15.66 9.49 -22.15
CA ILE A 368 -15.28 10.83 -21.66
C ILE A 368 -13.81 11.10 -21.96
N VAL A 369 -12.93 10.16 -21.66
CA VAL A 369 -11.49 10.32 -21.85
C VAL A 369 -11.14 10.34 -23.34
N SER A 370 -11.74 9.47 -24.16
CA SER A 370 -11.49 9.47 -25.62
C SER A 370 -11.84 10.82 -26.25
N ASN A 371 -13.03 11.37 -25.93
CA ASN A 371 -13.44 12.65 -26.47
C ASN A 371 -12.52 13.79 -25.98
N GLY A 372 -12.39 13.95 -24.65
CA GLY A 372 -11.62 15.06 -24.09
C GLY A 372 -10.14 15.01 -24.46
N LEU A 373 -9.55 13.80 -24.57
CA LEU A 373 -8.16 13.68 -24.98
C LEU A 373 -7.99 13.95 -26.49
N THR A 374 -8.92 13.52 -27.33
CA THR A 374 -8.88 13.82 -28.77
C THR A 374 -8.94 15.33 -28.99
N ASP A 375 -9.88 16.02 -28.34
CA ASP A 375 -10.01 17.48 -28.41
C ASP A 375 -8.72 18.16 -27.94
N TYR A 376 -8.17 17.74 -26.80
CA TYR A 376 -6.94 18.30 -26.28
C TYR A 376 -5.76 18.14 -27.26
N LEU A 377 -5.58 16.93 -27.83
CA LEU A 377 -4.47 16.67 -28.76
C LEU A 377 -4.58 17.51 -30.05
N GLU A 378 -5.81 17.79 -30.51
CA GLU A 378 -6.05 18.64 -31.68
C GLU A 378 -5.81 20.12 -31.37
N GLU A 379 -6.23 20.59 -30.19
CA GLU A 379 -6.05 21.98 -29.74
C GLU A 379 -4.59 22.31 -29.37
N HIS A 380 -3.80 21.29 -28.97
CA HIS A 380 -2.45 21.45 -28.46
C HIS A 380 -1.41 20.64 -29.25
N PRO A 381 -1.21 20.91 -30.54
CA PRO A 381 -0.38 20.05 -31.43
C PRO A 381 1.09 19.94 -30.99
N ASN A 382 1.64 20.97 -30.34
CA ASN A 382 3.03 20.91 -29.86
C ASN A 382 3.19 19.93 -28.69
N GLN A 383 2.28 19.96 -27.73
CA GLN A 383 2.23 19.04 -26.59
C GLN A 383 1.97 17.61 -27.06
N ALA A 384 0.99 17.43 -27.96
CA ALA A 384 0.66 16.15 -28.56
C ALA A 384 1.87 15.53 -29.27
N LYS A 385 2.66 16.33 -29.98
CA LYS A 385 3.88 15.89 -30.65
C LYS A 385 4.92 15.37 -29.67
N GLU A 386 5.14 16.05 -28.53
CA GLU A 386 6.08 15.57 -27.51
C GLU A 386 5.61 14.27 -26.84
N ILE A 387 4.30 14.15 -26.57
CA ILE A 387 3.69 12.90 -26.04
C ILE A 387 3.93 11.74 -27.02
N VAL A 388 3.58 11.91 -28.29
CA VAL A 388 3.75 10.87 -29.33
C VAL A 388 5.22 10.54 -29.55
N LYS A 389 6.11 11.52 -29.51
CA LYS A 389 7.56 11.33 -29.61
C LYS A 389 8.09 10.48 -28.45
N LYS A 390 7.67 10.77 -27.21
CA LYS A 390 8.03 9.98 -26.03
C LYS A 390 7.57 8.54 -26.17
N ALA A 391 6.29 8.31 -26.50
CA ALA A 391 5.73 6.97 -26.71
C ALA A 391 6.43 6.21 -27.85
N SER A 392 6.79 6.93 -28.94
CA SER A 392 7.54 6.32 -30.08
C SER A 392 8.96 5.93 -29.68
N GLN A 393 9.60 6.68 -28.78
CA GLN A 393 10.92 6.33 -28.24
C GLN A 393 10.83 5.09 -27.35
N ALA A 394 9.81 5.00 -26.49
CA ALA A 394 9.54 3.83 -25.68
C ALA A 394 9.31 2.58 -26.53
N ALA A 395 8.49 2.68 -27.59
CA ALA A 395 8.25 1.59 -28.54
C ALA A 395 9.54 1.11 -29.24
N LYS A 396 10.40 2.06 -29.66
CA LYS A 396 11.70 1.71 -30.26
C LYS A 396 12.59 0.96 -29.26
N GLY A 397 12.63 1.41 -28.00
CA GLY A 397 13.35 0.75 -26.93
C GLY A 397 12.86 -0.68 -26.70
N ARG A 398 11.54 -0.86 -26.58
CA ARG A 398 10.88 -2.17 -26.41
C ARG A 398 11.18 -3.12 -27.58
N LEU A 399 11.06 -2.65 -28.82
CA LEU A 399 11.35 -3.47 -30.02
C LEU A 399 12.83 -3.85 -30.11
N ALA A 400 13.73 -2.95 -29.71
CA ALA A 400 15.17 -3.25 -29.64
C ALA A 400 15.46 -4.32 -28.59
N ALA A 401 14.84 -4.23 -27.41
CA ALA A 401 14.94 -5.23 -26.36
C ALA A 401 14.40 -6.60 -26.81
N GLN A 402 13.23 -6.61 -27.47
CA GLN A 402 12.64 -7.85 -28.00
C GLN A 402 13.56 -8.53 -29.01
N LYS A 403 14.17 -7.75 -29.94
CA LYS A 403 15.16 -8.27 -30.90
C LYS A 403 16.39 -8.83 -30.18
N ALA A 404 16.90 -8.13 -29.19
CA ALA A 404 18.05 -8.61 -28.41
C ALA A 404 17.72 -9.92 -27.67
N ARG A 405 16.55 -10.02 -27.03
CA ARG A 405 16.07 -11.26 -26.39
C ARG A 405 15.92 -12.40 -27.36
N GLN A 406 15.36 -12.17 -28.58
CA GLN A 406 15.24 -13.20 -29.60
C GLN A 406 16.61 -13.67 -30.10
N ALA A 407 17.58 -12.76 -30.25
CA ALA A 407 18.94 -13.10 -30.61
C ALA A 407 19.63 -13.96 -29.54
N THR A 408 19.43 -13.62 -28.26
CA THR A 408 19.93 -14.39 -27.12
C THR A 408 19.23 -15.76 -27.03
N ARG A 409 17.91 -15.80 -27.23
CA ARG A 409 17.14 -17.07 -27.29
C ARG A 409 17.58 -18.00 -28.41
N ARG A 410 17.93 -17.47 -29.59
CA ARG A 410 18.48 -18.27 -30.70
C ARG A 410 19.87 -18.83 -30.38
N LYS A 411 20.69 -18.11 -29.61
CA LYS A 411 21.95 -18.63 -29.06
C LYS A 411 21.73 -19.68 -27.98
N GLY A 412 20.70 -19.53 -27.15
CA GLY A 412 20.39 -20.42 -26.03
C GLY A 412 19.53 -21.64 -26.38
N LEU A 413 18.96 -21.73 -27.62
CA LEU A 413 18.28 -22.95 -28.09
C LEU A 413 19.28 -24.06 -28.49
N LEU A 414 20.57 -23.73 -28.61
CA LEU A 414 21.67 -24.69 -28.78
C LEU A 414 22.35 -25.08 -27.47
N GLU A 415 22.14 -24.31 -26.40
CA GLU A 415 22.54 -24.64 -25.03
C GLU A 415 21.25 -24.72 -24.22
N SER A 416 20.81 -25.93 -23.90
CA SER A 416 19.63 -26.29 -23.10
C SER A 416 19.19 -25.21 -22.09
N ALA A 417 17.89 -25.18 -21.76
CA ALA A 417 17.27 -24.34 -20.70
C ALA A 417 18.00 -24.48 -19.35
N ALA A 418 19.25 -24.04 -19.29
CA ALA A 418 20.08 -24.10 -18.10
C ALA A 418 19.67 -22.95 -17.19
N LEU A 419 19.27 -23.30 -16.00
CA LEU A 419 19.21 -22.39 -14.85
C LEU A 419 20.51 -21.60 -14.74
N PRO A 420 20.50 -20.37 -14.21
CA PRO A 420 21.72 -19.58 -14.05
C PRO A 420 22.81 -20.43 -13.42
N GLY A 421 23.99 -20.50 -14.04
CA GLY A 421 25.08 -21.40 -13.62
C GLY A 421 25.56 -21.20 -12.18
N LYS A 422 25.08 -20.16 -11.52
CA LYS A 422 25.34 -19.87 -10.10
C LYS A 422 24.25 -20.35 -9.16
N LEU A 423 23.05 -20.67 -9.66
CA LEU A 423 21.96 -21.15 -8.83
C LEU A 423 22.29 -22.55 -8.34
N ALA A 424 22.40 -22.69 -7.01
CA ALA A 424 22.38 -23.99 -6.36
C ALA A 424 20.93 -24.36 -6.06
N ASP A 425 20.26 -25.07 -6.96
CA ASP A 425 18.86 -25.43 -6.88
C ASP A 425 18.58 -26.51 -5.80
N CYS A 426 17.33 -26.65 -5.38
CA CYS A 426 16.85 -27.70 -4.49
C CYS A 426 16.26 -28.88 -5.30
N SER A 427 16.10 -30.02 -4.64
CA SER A 427 15.62 -31.24 -5.30
C SER A 427 14.10 -31.35 -5.39
N VAL A 428 13.36 -30.82 -4.41
CA VAL A 428 11.89 -30.77 -4.39
C VAL A 428 11.42 -29.76 -5.48
N ARG A 429 10.35 -30.11 -6.18
CA ARG A 429 9.76 -29.29 -7.25
C ARG A 429 8.47 -28.61 -6.86
N ASP A 430 7.94 -28.90 -5.71
CA ASP A 430 6.74 -28.23 -5.17
C ASP A 430 7.13 -26.86 -4.66
N ALA A 431 6.62 -25.82 -5.32
CA ALA A 431 6.95 -24.42 -5.02
C ALA A 431 6.52 -24.01 -3.59
N GLU A 432 5.44 -24.59 -3.05
CA GLU A 432 4.95 -24.28 -1.70
C GLU A 432 5.93 -24.74 -0.62
N MET A 433 6.67 -25.82 -0.90
CA MET A 433 7.62 -26.41 0.02
C MET A 433 9.04 -25.84 -0.14
N THR A 434 9.32 -25.06 -1.19
CA THR A 434 10.66 -24.66 -1.55
C THR A 434 10.94 -23.18 -1.31
N GLU A 435 12.20 -22.88 -1.04
CA GLU A 435 12.68 -21.55 -0.70
C GLU A 435 13.90 -21.17 -1.54
N LEU A 436 13.96 -19.91 -2.00
CA LEU A 436 15.11 -19.35 -2.67
C LEU A 436 15.78 -18.31 -1.77
N PHE A 437 17.04 -18.54 -1.40
CA PHE A 437 17.87 -17.55 -0.72
C PHE A 437 18.67 -16.75 -1.75
N ILE A 438 18.44 -15.46 -1.80
CA ILE A 438 19.21 -14.51 -2.59
C ILE A 438 20.28 -13.95 -1.67
N VAL A 439 21.56 -14.27 -1.95
CA VAL A 439 22.68 -14.02 -1.04
C VAL A 439 23.68 -13.05 -1.65
N GLU A 440 24.16 -12.12 -0.85
CA GLU A 440 25.19 -11.17 -1.26
C GLU A 440 26.57 -11.84 -1.39
N GLY A 441 27.16 -11.72 -2.58
CA GLY A 441 28.55 -12.15 -2.81
C GLY A 441 28.75 -13.66 -2.95
N ASP A 442 29.87 -14.03 -3.54
CA ASP A 442 30.25 -15.43 -3.73
C ASP A 442 30.73 -16.09 -2.42
N SER A 443 31.30 -15.32 -1.47
CA SER A 443 31.76 -15.82 -0.16
C SER A 443 30.60 -16.29 0.71
N ALA A 444 29.67 -15.40 1.00
CA ALA A 444 28.44 -15.75 1.76
C ALA A 444 27.60 -16.79 1.02
N GLY A 445 27.56 -16.72 -0.34
CA GLY A 445 26.94 -17.72 -1.18
C GLY A 445 27.56 -19.10 -1.02
N GLY A 446 28.87 -19.19 -0.80
CA GLY A 446 29.58 -20.45 -0.52
C GLY A 446 29.16 -21.04 0.83
N SER A 447 29.17 -20.25 1.88
CA SER A 447 28.72 -20.67 3.23
C SER A 447 27.24 -21.08 3.21
N ALA A 448 26.35 -20.31 2.56
CA ALA A 448 24.94 -20.64 2.45
C ALA A 448 24.68 -21.94 1.66
N LYS A 449 25.44 -22.20 0.57
CA LYS A 449 25.35 -23.45 -0.19
C LYS A 449 25.75 -24.68 0.63
N MET A 450 26.70 -24.53 1.58
CA MET A 450 27.09 -25.58 2.48
C MET A 450 26.09 -25.77 3.64
N ALA A 451 25.53 -24.67 4.12
CA ALA A 451 24.60 -24.63 5.25
C ALA A 451 23.22 -25.19 4.90
N ARG A 452 22.70 -24.93 3.69
CA ARG A 452 21.30 -25.16 3.29
C ARG A 452 20.82 -26.60 3.39
N ASP A 453 19.53 -26.79 3.59
CA ASP A 453 18.84 -28.04 3.27
C ASP A 453 18.68 -28.15 1.72
N ARG A 454 19.44 -29.07 1.13
CA ARG A 454 19.45 -29.28 -0.34
C ARG A 454 18.15 -29.80 -0.88
N SER A 455 17.26 -30.31 -0.04
CA SER A 455 15.97 -30.81 -0.48
C SER A 455 15.00 -29.69 -0.83
N ILE A 456 14.93 -28.64 -0.02
CA ILE A 456 13.91 -27.58 -0.10
C ILE A 456 14.50 -26.17 -0.30
N GLN A 457 15.78 -25.95 -0.06
CA GLN A 457 16.40 -24.62 -0.13
C GLN A 457 17.34 -24.49 -1.32
N ALA A 458 17.06 -23.50 -2.18
CA ALA A 458 17.92 -23.06 -3.26
C ALA A 458 18.71 -21.80 -2.83
N VAL A 459 19.91 -21.60 -3.37
CA VAL A 459 20.78 -20.45 -3.11
C VAL A 459 21.25 -19.82 -4.41
N LEU A 460 20.98 -18.51 -4.57
CA LEU A 460 21.46 -17.69 -5.68
C LEU A 460 22.37 -16.57 -5.15
N PRO A 461 23.70 -16.68 -5.30
CA PRO A 461 24.61 -15.61 -4.97
C PRO A 461 24.54 -14.49 -6.02
N LEU A 462 24.49 -13.25 -5.57
CA LEU A 462 24.56 -12.04 -6.41
C LEU A 462 25.99 -11.52 -6.44
N ARG A 463 26.48 -11.10 -7.60
CA ARG A 463 27.77 -10.42 -7.73
C ARG A 463 27.59 -8.92 -7.74
N GLY A 464 27.96 -8.29 -6.62
CA GLY A 464 27.90 -6.84 -6.46
C GLY A 464 26.49 -6.26 -6.44
N LYS A 465 26.40 -4.94 -6.47
CA LYS A 465 25.14 -4.21 -6.45
C LYS A 465 24.34 -4.45 -7.71
N ILE A 466 23.07 -4.77 -7.56
CA ILE A 466 22.18 -4.93 -8.72
C ILE A 466 21.83 -3.55 -9.30
N LEU A 467 21.41 -3.56 -10.55
CA LEU A 467 20.99 -2.34 -11.23
C LEU A 467 19.76 -1.74 -10.55
N ASN A 468 19.79 -0.43 -10.28
CA ASN A 468 18.62 0.29 -9.81
C ASN A 468 17.59 0.41 -10.94
N VAL A 469 16.54 -0.40 -10.88
CA VAL A 469 15.51 -0.47 -11.93
C VAL A 469 14.60 0.76 -11.97
N GLU A 470 14.58 1.58 -10.92
CA GLU A 470 13.83 2.83 -10.88
C GLU A 470 14.42 3.90 -11.83
N ARG A 471 15.72 3.82 -12.11
CA ARG A 471 16.48 4.83 -12.89
C ARG A 471 16.71 4.47 -14.34
N VAL A 472 16.23 3.33 -14.79
CA VAL A 472 16.52 2.85 -16.14
C VAL A 472 15.26 2.35 -16.84
N GLN A 473 15.26 2.42 -18.15
CA GLN A 473 14.20 1.80 -18.94
C GLN A 473 14.17 0.27 -18.75
N GLU A 474 13.00 -0.32 -18.81
CA GLU A 474 12.78 -1.75 -18.63
C GLU A 474 13.72 -2.61 -19.49
N HIS A 475 13.90 -2.27 -20.75
CA HIS A 475 14.79 -3.02 -21.64
C HIS A 475 16.25 -3.04 -21.17
N ARG A 476 16.72 -1.95 -20.56
CA ARG A 476 18.07 -1.87 -20.00
C ARG A 476 18.18 -2.69 -18.73
N ALA A 477 17.14 -2.66 -17.89
CA ALA A 477 17.06 -3.53 -16.72
C ALA A 477 17.15 -5.01 -17.14
N LEU A 478 16.36 -5.41 -18.13
CA LEU A 478 16.30 -6.78 -18.66
C LEU A 478 17.52 -7.21 -19.46
N SER A 479 18.40 -6.28 -19.84
CA SER A 479 19.71 -6.60 -20.44
C SER A 479 20.80 -6.86 -19.39
N SER A 480 20.54 -6.64 -18.11
CA SER A 480 21.45 -6.94 -17.02
C SER A 480 21.47 -8.44 -16.72
N ASP A 481 22.64 -9.06 -16.74
CA ASP A 481 22.82 -10.50 -16.46
C ASP A 481 22.30 -10.87 -15.07
N THR A 482 22.47 -9.99 -14.09
CA THR A 482 22.00 -10.22 -12.72
C THR A 482 20.47 -10.20 -12.63
N ILE A 483 19.82 -9.22 -13.25
CA ILE A 483 18.34 -9.13 -13.31
C ILE A 483 17.78 -10.33 -14.08
N THR A 484 18.36 -10.68 -15.23
CA THR A 484 17.93 -11.83 -16.04
C THR A 484 18.10 -13.15 -15.26
N SER A 485 19.19 -13.28 -14.49
CA SER A 485 19.42 -14.44 -13.62
C SER A 485 18.37 -14.57 -12.51
N LEU A 486 17.98 -13.45 -11.89
CA LEU A 486 16.90 -13.41 -10.88
C LEU A 486 15.56 -13.85 -11.50
N ILE A 487 15.16 -13.25 -12.62
CA ILE A 487 13.91 -13.58 -13.33
C ILE A 487 13.88 -15.06 -13.71
N THR A 488 14.98 -15.59 -14.25
CA THR A 488 15.09 -16.99 -14.65
C THR A 488 15.04 -17.95 -13.45
N ALA A 489 15.70 -17.60 -12.34
CA ALA A 489 15.69 -18.40 -11.12
C ALA A 489 14.30 -18.47 -10.51
N ILE A 490 13.58 -17.35 -10.46
CA ILE A 490 12.22 -17.25 -9.89
C ILE A 490 11.18 -17.94 -10.79
N GLY A 491 11.27 -17.76 -12.10
CA GLY A 491 10.46 -18.49 -13.08
C GLY A 491 9.14 -17.83 -13.49
N THR A 492 8.70 -16.76 -12.84
CA THR A 492 7.42 -16.08 -13.11
C THR A 492 7.39 -15.29 -14.42
N GLY A 493 8.55 -14.93 -14.97
CA GLY A 493 8.64 -13.89 -15.99
C GLY A 493 8.42 -12.49 -15.41
N VAL A 494 8.30 -11.47 -16.27
CA VAL A 494 8.05 -10.07 -15.89
C VAL A 494 7.16 -9.36 -16.90
N GLY A 495 6.49 -8.29 -16.53
CA GLY A 495 5.61 -7.50 -17.39
C GLY A 495 4.44 -8.35 -17.92
N VAL A 496 4.18 -8.26 -19.21
CA VAL A 496 3.08 -9.03 -19.87
C VAL A 496 3.26 -10.56 -19.84
N GLU A 497 4.46 -11.05 -19.61
CA GLU A 497 4.76 -12.49 -19.49
C GLU A 497 4.69 -12.98 -18.03
N PHE A 498 4.44 -12.09 -17.08
CA PHE A 498 4.38 -12.45 -15.65
C PHE A 498 3.23 -13.43 -15.39
N ASN A 499 3.55 -14.53 -14.73
CA ASN A 499 2.57 -15.51 -14.25
C ASN A 499 3.01 -16.06 -12.91
N LEU A 500 2.22 -15.75 -11.86
CA LEU A 500 2.50 -16.13 -10.49
C LEU A 500 2.51 -17.66 -10.30
N ASP A 501 1.64 -18.40 -11.01
CA ASP A 501 1.55 -19.87 -10.92
C ASP A 501 2.82 -20.57 -11.43
N LYS A 502 3.68 -19.86 -12.15
CA LYS A 502 4.99 -20.37 -12.63
C LYS A 502 6.11 -20.11 -11.63
N ALA A 503 5.81 -19.51 -10.47
CA ALA A 503 6.81 -19.30 -9.42
C ALA A 503 7.42 -20.65 -9.02
N ARG A 504 8.75 -20.72 -9.02
CA ARG A 504 9.46 -21.95 -8.63
C ARG A 504 9.62 -22.09 -7.12
N TYR A 505 9.44 -21.00 -6.40
CA TYR A 505 9.56 -20.91 -4.94
C TYR A 505 8.49 -19.97 -4.39
N HIS A 506 7.71 -20.42 -3.39
CA HIS A 506 6.75 -19.57 -2.69
C HIS A 506 7.36 -18.83 -1.50
N LYS A 507 8.67 -19.01 -1.29
CA LYS A 507 9.40 -18.22 -0.30
C LYS A 507 10.74 -17.77 -0.88
N ILE A 508 10.87 -16.46 -1.08
CA ILE A 508 12.11 -15.84 -1.55
C ILE A 508 12.67 -15.01 -0.39
N VAL A 509 13.85 -15.38 0.06
CA VAL A 509 14.50 -14.81 1.22
C VAL A 509 15.69 -13.97 0.79
N ILE A 510 15.62 -12.67 1.00
CA ILE A 510 16.72 -11.74 0.81
C ILE A 510 17.65 -11.86 2.03
N MET A 511 18.88 -12.26 1.81
CA MET A 511 19.89 -12.47 2.85
C MET A 511 21.15 -11.69 2.49
N THR A 512 21.31 -10.52 3.08
CA THR A 512 22.43 -9.58 2.85
C THR A 512 23.22 -9.36 4.13
N ASP A 513 24.44 -8.87 3.99
CA ASP A 513 25.29 -8.50 5.11
C ASP A 513 24.65 -7.42 5.99
N ALA A 514 25.03 -7.35 7.26
CA ALA A 514 24.53 -6.38 8.23
C ALA A 514 25.29 -5.04 8.17
N ASP A 515 25.72 -4.63 6.99
CA ASP A 515 26.44 -3.38 6.74
C ASP A 515 25.66 -2.46 5.78
N VAL A 516 26.23 -1.29 5.47
CA VAL A 516 25.59 -0.28 4.59
C VAL A 516 25.44 -0.78 3.15
N ASP A 517 26.36 -1.61 2.66
CA ASP A 517 26.30 -2.18 1.31
C ASP A 517 25.21 -3.26 1.21
N GLY A 518 25.11 -4.13 2.23
CA GLY A 518 24.02 -5.11 2.32
C GLY A 518 22.66 -4.46 2.44
N ALA A 519 22.54 -3.38 3.22
CA ALA A 519 21.31 -2.59 3.29
C ALA A 519 20.94 -1.99 1.92
N HIS A 520 21.93 -1.50 1.15
CA HIS A 520 21.72 -0.98 -0.19
C HIS A 520 21.30 -2.07 -1.18
N ILE A 521 21.90 -3.25 -1.15
CA ILE A 521 21.50 -4.39 -2.01
C ILE A 521 20.08 -4.84 -1.67
N ARG A 522 19.73 -4.87 -0.41
CA ARG A 522 18.36 -5.20 0.04
C ARG A 522 17.33 -4.26 -0.54
N ILE A 523 17.54 -2.93 -0.45
CA ILE A 523 16.57 -1.97 -0.99
C ILE A 523 16.50 -2.00 -2.52
N LEU A 524 17.61 -2.28 -3.22
CA LEU A 524 17.61 -2.49 -4.66
C LEU A 524 16.80 -3.72 -5.07
N LEU A 525 16.89 -4.82 -4.32
CA LEU A 525 16.08 -6.03 -4.51
C LEU A 525 14.60 -5.75 -4.25
N LEU A 526 14.27 -5.05 -3.16
CA LEU A 526 12.89 -4.65 -2.87
C LEU A 526 12.31 -3.77 -3.98
N THR A 527 13.10 -2.81 -4.51
CA THR A 527 12.71 -1.98 -5.66
C THR A 527 12.46 -2.84 -6.91
N PHE A 528 13.31 -3.85 -7.17
CA PHE A 528 13.12 -4.79 -8.27
C PHE A 528 11.81 -5.58 -8.13
N PHE A 529 11.54 -6.17 -6.96
CA PHE A 529 10.30 -6.90 -6.71
C PHE A 529 9.08 -5.98 -6.81
N TYR A 530 9.17 -4.79 -6.27
CA TYR A 530 8.09 -3.81 -6.32
C TYR A 530 7.74 -3.40 -7.77
N ARG A 531 8.73 -3.14 -8.63
CA ARG A 531 8.51 -2.67 -10.00
C ARG A 531 8.19 -3.78 -11.01
N PHE A 532 8.79 -4.95 -10.84
CA PHE A 532 8.69 -6.02 -11.84
C PHE A 532 7.91 -7.25 -11.40
N MET A 533 7.76 -7.47 -10.11
CA MET A 533 7.13 -8.67 -9.54
C MET A 533 6.24 -8.36 -8.35
N ARG A 534 5.52 -7.23 -8.38
CA ARG A 534 4.63 -6.81 -7.30
C ARG A 534 3.65 -7.91 -6.83
N PRO A 535 3.01 -8.70 -7.72
CA PRO A 535 2.12 -9.77 -7.26
C PRO A 535 2.78 -10.82 -6.34
N MET A 536 4.12 -10.94 -6.34
CA MET A 536 4.82 -11.81 -5.41
C MET A 536 4.90 -11.22 -3.99
N ILE A 537 4.94 -9.88 -3.86
CA ILE A 537 4.83 -9.20 -2.57
C ILE A 537 3.41 -9.38 -2.04
N ASP A 538 2.40 -9.14 -2.88
CA ASP A 538 0.98 -9.26 -2.54
C ASP A 538 0.62 -10.69 -2.12
N ALA A 539 1.18 -11.70 -2.80
CA ALA A 539 1.05 -13.11 -2.42
C ALA A 539 1.84 -13.48 -1.13
N GLY A 540 2.69 -12.58 -0.64
CA GLY A 540 3.48 -12.78 0.56
C GLY A 540 4.64 -13.76 0.39
N TYR A 541 5.26 -13.80 -0.79
CA TYR A 541 6.38 -14.71 -1.08
C TYR A 541 7.75 -14.09 -0.77
N ILE A 542 7.83 -12.80 -0.48
CA ILE A 542 9.09 -12.07 -0.26
C ILE A 542 9.37 -11.91 1.23
N TYR A 543 10.59 -12.27 1.64
CA TYR A 543 11.06 -12.21 3.02
C TYR A 543 12.47 -11.62 3.09
N VAL A 544 12.80 -11.04 4.24
CA VAL A 544 14.14 -10.59 4.60
C VAL A 544 14.62 -11.41 5.79
N ALA A 545 15.78 -12.07 5.65
CA ALA A 545 16.39 -12.79 6.75
C ALA A 545 17.02 -11.81 7.75
N GLN A 546 16.93 -12.17 9.03
CA GLN A 546 17.62 -11.47 10.11
C GLN A 546 18.69 -12.38 10.72
N PRO A 547 19.95 -12.31 10.25
CA PRO A 547 21.06 -12.97 10.91
C PRO A 547 21.36 -12.29 12.25
N PRO A 548 21.98 -12.98 13.23
CA PRO A 548 22.40 -12.36 14.47
C PRO A 548 23.51 -11.34 14.22
N LEU A 549 23.47 -10.24 14.97
CA LEU A 549 24.51 -9.20 14.93
C LEU A 549 25.72 -9.55 15.81
N TYR A 550 25.47 -10.30 16.89
CA TYR A 550 26.50 -10.62 17.87
C TYR A 550 26.39 -12.06 18.36
N GLN A 551 27.51 -12.59 18.83
CA GLN A 551 27.54 -13.76 19.70
C GLN A 551 28.23 -13.38 21.00
N ILE A 552 27.55 -13.53 22.14
CA ILE A 552 28.12 -13.41 23.48
C ILE A 552 28.50 -14.79 23.99
N LYS A 553 29.75 -14.96 24.37
CA LYS A 553 30.30 -16.26 24.75
C LYS A 553 30.96 -16.18 26.12
N PRO A 554 30.46 -16.88 27.14
CA PRO A 554 31.14 -16.98 28.43
C PRO A 554 32.51 -17.62 28.27
N LYS A 555 33.56 -17.09 28.95
CA LYS A 555 34.88 -17.68 28.91
C LYS A 555 34.89 -19.12 29.44
N GLY A 556 35.53 -20.01 28.71
CA GLY A 556 35.60 -21.43 29.05
C GLY A 556 34.40 -22.28 28.53
N ARG A 557 33.39 -21.68 27.89
CA ARG A 557 32.35 -22.43 27.25
C ARG A 557 32.50 -22.45 25.71
N LYS A 558 32.19 -23.59 25.07
CA LYS A 558 32.23 -23.72 23.60
C LYS A 558 31.08 -22.99 22.92
N ASN A 559 29.90 -22.97 23.53
CA ASN A 559 28.69 -22.39 22.94
C ASN A 559 28.43 -21.02 23.53
N GLY A 560 28.14 -20.03 22.65
CA GLY A 560 27.67 -18.68 22.99
C GLY A 560 26.18 -18.51 22.66
N LYS A 561 25.61 -17.42 23.16
CA LYS A 561 24.25 -16.99 22.82
C LYS A 561 24.32 -16.03 21.66
N TYR A 562 23.47 -16.24 20.65
CA TYR A 562 23.31 -15.30 19.54
C TYR A 562 22.38 -14.15 19.94
N ILE A 563 22.70 -12.95 19.48
CA ILE A 563 22.05 -11.69 19.85
C ILE A 563 21.70 -10.94 18.57
N TYR A 564 20.50 -10.40 18.49
CA TYR A 564 19.97 -9.80 17.28
C TYR A 564 19.85 -8.27 17.34
N THR A 565 19.89 -7.67 18.55
CA THR A 565 19.83 -6.22 18.74
C THR A 565 20.86 -5.75 19.75
N ASP A 566 21.18 -4.43 19.71
CA ASP A 566 22.10 -3.82 20.68
C ASP A 566 21.51 -3.81 22.09
N GLU A 567 20.18 -3.67 22.20
CA GLU A 567 19.46 -3.71 23.47
C GLU A 567 19.59 -5.10 24.12
N GLU A 568 19.40 -6.17 23.33
CA GLU A 568 19.64 -7.54 23.82
C GLU A 568 21.07 -7.76 24.26
N LEU A 569 22.05 -7.19 23.53
CA LEU A 569 23.44 -7.28 23.91
C LEU A 569 23.70 -6.62 25.26
N ALA A 570 23.17 -5.42 25.47
CA ALA A 570 23.31 -4.70 26.74
C ALA A 570 22.70 -5.49 27.92
N ILE A 571 21.51 -6.08 27.72
CA ILE A 571 20.82 -6.90 28.72
C ILE A 571 21.64 -8.16 29.04
N GLU A 572 22.12 -8.87 28.01
CA GLU A 572 22.87 -10.11 28.23
C GLU A 572 24.26 -9.83 28.83
N ALA A 573 24.96 -8.77 28.41
CA ALA A 573 26.21 -8.33 28.98
C ALA A 573 26.06 -7.95 30.46
N GLY A 574 24.96 -7.29 30.83
CA GLY A 574 24.65 -6.91 32.21
C GLY A 574 24.39 -8.09 33.17
N ARG A 575 24.20 -9.31 32.64
CA ARG A 575 24.10 -10.53 33.47
C ARG A 575 25.46 -11.04 33.99
N PHE A 576 26.55 -10.52 33.44
CA PHE A 576 27.89 -10.85 33.87
C PHE A 576 28.40 -9.76 34.81
N GLU A 577 28.96 -10.16 35.96
CA GLU A 577 29.49 -9.25 36.95
C GLU A 577 30.73 -8.46 36.47
N ASP A 578 31.41 -8.98 35.45
CA ASP A 578 32.62 -8.37 34.88
C ASP A 578 32.78 -8.71 33.40
N SER A 579 33.13 -7.72 32.57
CA SER A 579 33.39 -7.86 31.14
C SER A 579 34.54 -8.86 30.83
N SER A 580 35.41 -9.14 31.81
CA SER A 580 36.45 -10.16 31.66
C SER A 580 35.93 -11.61 31.61
N LYS A 581 34.65 -11.85 31.97
CA LYS A 581 34.06 -13.21 32.05
C LYS A 581 33.42 -13.68 30.73
N TYR A 582 33.31 -12.83 29.73
CA TYR A 582 32.76 -13.17 28.43
C TYR A 582 33.54 -12.55 27.28
N THR A 583 33.26 -12.98 26.07
CA THR A 583 33.72 -12.38 24.81
C THR A 583 32.50 -12.07 23.93
N VAL A 584 32.52 -10.93 23.24
CA VAL A 584 31.51 -10.56 22.24
C VAL A 584 32.17 -10.64 20.87
N GLN A 585 31.61 -11.42 19.99
CA GLN A 585 31.93 -11.44 18.56
C GLN A 585 30.84 -10.68 17.82
N ARG A 586 31.20 -9.65 17.06
CA ARG A 586 30.29 -8.94 16.13
C ARG A 586 30.43 -9.58 14.77
N TYR A 587 29.28 -9.87 14.12
CA TYR A 587 29.24 -10.31 12.73
C TYR A 587 28.92 -9.12 11.84
N LYS A 588 29.86 -8.72 10.99
CA LYS A 588 29.66 -7.64 10.00
C LYS A 588 29.10 -8.19 8.69
N GLY A 589 29.44 -9.43 8.35
CA GLY A 589 28.99 -10.08 7.13
C GLY A 589 28.69 -11.56 7.31
N LEU A 590 27.83 -12.09 6.46
CA LEU A 590 27.43 -13.51 6.43
C LEU A 590 28.61 -14.44 6.13
N GLY A 591 29.63 -13.93 5.44
CA GLY A 591 30.87 -14.67 5.16
C GLY A 591 31.76 -14.90 6.39
N GLU A 592 31.50 -14.21 7.51
CA GLU A 592 32.19 -14.42 8.78
C GLU A 592 31.58 -15.57 9.60
N MET A 593 30.40 -16.07 9.18
CA MET A 593 29.74 -17.17 9.84
C MET A 593 30.13 -18.51 9.22
N ASP A 594 30.43 -19.48 10.07
CA ASP A 594 30.58 -20.86 9.63
C ASP A 594 29.23 -21.40 9.10
N PRO A 595 29.23 -22.38 8.15
CA PRO A 595 28.00 -22.97 7.63
C PRO A 595 27.03 -23.48 8.71
N GLU A 596 27.56 -24.07 9.80
CA GLU A 596 26.74 -24.57 10.91
C GLU A 596 26.09 -23.43 11.70
N GLN A 597 26.81 -22.33 11.90
CA GLN A 597 26.27 -21.12 12.51
C GLN A 597 25.17 -20.49 11.65
N LEU A 598 25.45 -20.35 10.36
CA LEU A 598 24.49 -19.79 9.41
C LEU A 598 23.21 -20.65 9.30
N TRP A 599 23.37 -21.97 9.32
CA TRP A 599 22.23 -22.89 9.38
C TRP A 599 21.40 -22.66 10.64
N SER A 600 22.01 -22.83 11.81
CA SER A 600 21.29 -22.85 13.09
C SER A 600 20.63 -21.51 13.47
N THR A 601 21.09 -20.39 12.92
CA THR A 601 20.58 -19.04 13.26
C THR A 601 19.68 -18.44 12.19
N THR A 602 19.96 -18.73 10.90
CA THR A 602 19.39 -17.93 9.78
C THR A 602 18.67 -18.77 8.74
N MET A 603 19.07 -20.03 8.52
CA MET A 603 18.49 -20.85 7.45
C MET A 603 17.55 -21.97 7.97
N GLU A 604 17.77 -22.45 9.20
CA GLU A 604 16.93 -23.51 9.77
C GLU A 604 15.51 -23.02 10.01
N PRO A 605 14.46 -23.65 9.43
CA PRO A 605 13.09 -23.16 9.51
C PRO A 605 12.53 -22.99 10.93
N LYS A 606 13.05 -23.73 11.90
CA LYS A 606 12.59 -23.69 13.29
C LYS A 606 13.13 -22.52 14.11
N ASN A 607 14.33 -22.05 13.79
CA ASN A 607 15.08 -21.13 14.66
C ASN A 607 15.28 -19.74 14.03
N ARG A 608 15.15 -19.63 12.70
CA ARG A 608 15.41 -18.41 11.96
C ARG A 608 14.34 -17.34 12.19
N ILE A 609 14.76 -16.08 12.06
CA ILE A 609 13.86 -14.92 12.04
C ILE A 609 13.76 -14.41 10.61
N LEU A 610 12.55 -14.41 10.05
CA LEU A 610 12.24 -13.85 8.74
C LEU A 610 11.21 -12.74 8.88
N LEU A 611 11.52 -11.57 8.34
CA LEU A 611 10.57 -10.48 8.17
C LEU A 611 9.84 -10.68 6.85
N LYS A 612 8.53 -10.86 6.91
CA LYS A 612 7.69 -10.90 5.70
C LYS A 612 7.56 -9.47 5.16
N VAL A 613 7.82 -9.31 3.87
CA VAL A 613 7.59 -8.04 3.18
C VAL A 613 6.11 -7.95 2.87
N THR A 614 5.46 -6.95 3.44
CA THR A 614 4.04 -6.64 3.20
C THR A 614 3.93 -5.22 2.65
N MET A 615 2.86 -4.96 1.95
CA MET A 615 2.53 -3.64 1.47
C MET A 615 1.25 -3.20 2.16
N GLU A 616 1.40 -2.41 3.22
CA GLU A 616 0.28 -1.93 4.03
C GLU A 616 -0.37 -0.70 3.40
N ASP A 617 0.42 0.13 2.71
CA ASP A 617 -0.01 1.32 2.00
C ASP A 617 0.74 1.41 0.67
N ALA A 618 0.01 1.21 -0.43
CA ALA A 618 0.58 1.22 -1.78
C ALA A 618 1.06 2.61 -2.20
N LEU A 619 0.41 3.66 -1.72
CA LEU A 619 0.80 5.03 -2.03
C LEU A 619 2.08 5.43 -1.30
N ALA A 620 2.17 5.11 -0.01
CA ALA A 620 3.39 5.32 0.78
C ALA A 620 4.56 4.51 0.22
N ALA A 621 4.35 3.26 -0.19
CA ALA A 621 5.36 2.43 -0.84
C ALA A 621 5.83 3.04 -2.17
N GLU A 622 4.89 3.54 -3.00
CA GLU A 622 5.22 4.23 -4.25
C GLU A 622 6.06 5.48 -4.02
N ARG A 623 5.68 6.30 -3.04
CA ARG A 623 6.46 7.49 -2.65
C ARG A 623 7.86 7.09 -2.16
N ALA A 624 7.95 6.15 -1.22
CA ALA A 624 9.22 5.72 -0.66
C ALA A 624 10.18 5.21 -1.75
N VAL A 625 9.68 4.39 -2.69
CA VAL A 625 10.51 3.90 -3.81
C VAL A 625 10.91 5.04 -4.74
N ALA A 626 9.99 5.93 -5.13
CA ALA A 626 10.29 7.05 -6.02
C ALA A 626 11.29 8.04 -5.38
N ASP A 627 11.11 8.39 -4.11
CA ASP A 627 11.91 9.37 -3.39
C ASP A 627 13.30 8.82 -3.05
N LEU A 628 13.39 7.59 -2.57
CA LEU A 628 14.67 7.01 -2.13
C LEU A 628 15.47 6.43 -3.29
N MET A 629 14.81 5.85 -4.31
CA MET A 629 15.48 5.13 -5.40
C MET A 629 15.46 5.88 -6.72
N GLY A 630 14.64 6.94 -6.86
CA GLY A 630 14.55 7.79 -8.05
C GLY A 630 15.81 8.61 -8.31
N THR A 631 15.74 9.49 -9.32
CA THR A 631 16.90 10.31 -9.78
C THR A 631 17.20 11.49 -8.89
N GLN A 632 16.26 11.90 -8.03
CA GLN A 632 16.36 13.13 -7.25
C GLN A 632 17.17 12.93 -5.96
N VAL A 633 18.17 13.78 -5.81
CA VAL A 633 19.10 13.74 -4.66
C VAL A 633 18.52 14.47 -3.46
N GLU A 634 17.77 15.55 -3.68
CA GLU A 634 17.27 16.44 -2.63
C GLU A 634 16.33 15.68 -1.66
N LYS A 635 15.37 14.93 -2.14
CA LYS A 635 14.46 14.15 -1.29
C LYS A 635 15.15 13.11 -0.43
N ARG A 636 16.14 12.42 -1.01
CA ARG A 636 16.96 11.50 -0.20
C ARG A 636 17.69 12.24 0.90
N LYS A 637 18.20 13.44 0.61
CA LYS A 637 18.87 14.31 1.58
C LYS A 637 17.89 14.74 2.67
N ASP A 638 16.71 15.21 2.28
CA ASP A 638 15.66 15.63 3.21
C ASP A 638 15.17 14.45 4.07
N PHE A 639 14.95 13.29 3.47
CA PHE A 639 14.61 12.07 4.20
C PHE A 639 15.70 11.70 5.22
N ILE A 640 16.98 11.71 4.81
CA ILE A 640 18.11 11.43 5.71
C ILE A 640 18.17 12.46 6.84
N GLN A 641 17.96 13.75 6.56
CA GLN A 641 18.00 14.81 7.58
C GLN A 641 16.83 14.67 8.56
N THR A 642 15.63 14.38 8.06
CA THR A 642 14.42 14.23 8.87
C THR A 642 14.52 13.02 9.80
N HIS A 643 15.05 11.88 9.27
CA HIS A 643 15.18 10.63 10.01
C HIS A 643 16.57 10.39 10.60
N ALA A 644 17.45 11.41 10.64
CA ALA A 644 18.80 11.26 11.17
C ALA A 644 18.85 10.77 12.62
N LYS A 645 17.82 11.08 13.42
CA LYS A 645 17.70 10.64 14.82
C LYS A 645 17.31 9.17 14.95
N ASP A 646 16.70 8.58 13.91
CA ASP A 646 16.21 7.20 13.89
C ASP A 646 17.30 6.22 13.44
N VAL A 647 18.45 6.73 13.01
CA VAL A 647 19.59 5.91 12.54
C VAL A 647 20.18 5.15 13.73
N ARG A 648 20.00 3.84 13.74
CA ARG A 648 20.53 2.94 14.77
C ARG A 648 21.95 2.44 14.50
N PHE A 649 22.42 2.54 13.25
CA PHE A 649 23.73 2.07 12.83
C PHE A 649 24.43 3.12 11.96
N LEU A 650 25.41 3.79 12.56
CA LEU A 650 26.42 4.54 11.82
C LEU A 650 27.69 3.67 11.83
N ASP A 651 28.14 3.24 10.67
CA ASP A 651 29.46 2.63 10.51
C ASP A 651 30.47 3.78 10.46
N ILE A 652 30.91 4.22 11.67
CA ILE A 652 31.93 5.26 11.86
C ILE A 652 33.26 4.59 12.10
#